data_7f2398b6ab207a3e1c36f7b0c823c5d7
#
_entry.id   7f2398b6ab207a3e1c36f7b0c823c5d7
#
_cell.length_a   1.000
_cell.length_b   1.000
_cell.length_c   1.000
_cell.angle_alpha   90.00
_cell.angle_beta   90.00
_cell.angle_gamma   90.00
#
_symmetry.space_group_name_H-M   'P 1'
#
loop_
_entity.id
_entity.type
_entity.pdbx_description
1 polymer ?
#
loop_
_entity_poly.entity_id
_entity_poly.type
_entity_poly.pdbx_seq_one_letter_code
_entity_poly.pdbx_strand_id
1 'polypeptide(L)'
;MRSIFLAATALSTLSSATFANTNAAVATDSNSAPDIITVIGLNGDPDAIPGSADMLTAEDLSIHDYADVTRILRAVAGVNIQEEDGYGLRPNIGMRGTGVDRSDKITLMEDGVLISPAPYSAPAAYYFPHSGRMAGVEVIKGAAGVRYGPRTQGGSLNLLSTPVPEETAGFMSLWLGDENTQRGHAYFGGMTDIDDGVRFGGLLEGYFDSADGFKTIDGFEDQSTGYEIEDYVGKLRFEIDGDFADQSFELKLQYSDELSNVTYLGLTDSDFAADPFRRYSASQLDQMDAEHSEQSLRYQAVFNNDVVLSAVAYSTEFSRDWFKLDRIDPDGAGAGGASSISSILANPGGNAAAFEIIQGAAGFVSVDDAVLIKHNNRDYLAQGVQFELAGELDMAGASHMWRVGLRIHEDEMDRFQWREHFRMDNGTLVRTRNDVPGSESNRIDSAEAVAFFIQDEIVFDQWTFTPGLRFEQIDLMREDFGKLDTDRTGANLVVKTNSVDAFIPGFGIRYDVNSEISLFGGVHRGFAPPAPGSTTQDTEDATNWEFGARYAADFWHVEAIGFFNAYENLIGTCTNSTGGGCVIGDQFDGGEVDVSGVELTGNMDLGKMFDLPFSMPLRGAYTYTHAEFQTDFNSGFGPWGNVSTGDELPYIPEHQLFAAIGIDAGHFGGEIAVSWVDEVRTSAGQGALDPTTSVEGHTVTDASAWYAVTDNVRARVSVRNLTDEVYAVARRPAGVRPGSPRAVLFGLSVDF
;
A
#
# COMPACT_ATOMS: atom_id res chain seq x y z
N MET A 1 -18.29 -19.51 14.68
CA MET A 1 -18.23 -20.38 15.90
C MET A 1 -17.50 -21.73 15.70
N ARG A 2 -16.90 -22.03 14.57
CA ARG A 2 -16.12 -23.28 14.37
C ARG A 2 -14.60 -23.10 14.47
N SER A 3 -14.07 -21.88 14.31
CA SER A 3 -12.63 -21.61 14.31
C SER A 3 -11.99 -21.37 15.70
N ILE A 4 -12.78 -21.05 16.71
CA ILE A 4 -12.27 -20.69 18.06
C ILE A 4 -11.80 -21.90 18.89
N PHE A 5 -12.12 -23.13 18.50
CA PHE A 5 -11.81 -24.33 19.30
C PHE A 5 -10.42 -24.93 19.08
N LEU A 6 -9.66 -24.52 18.06
CA LEU A 6 -8.32 -25.09 17.80
C LEU A 6 -7.18 -24.38 18.55
N ALA A 7 -7.35 -23.13 18.95
CA ALA A 7 -6.32 -22.38 19.69
C ALA A 7 -6.26 -22.72 21.20
N ALA A 8 -7.35 -23.24 21.78
CA ALA A 8 -7.42 -23.48 23.23
C ALA A 8 -6.82 -24.83 23.69
N THR A 9 -6.53 -25.77 22.79
CA THR A 9 -6.05 -27.09 23.14
C THR A 9 -4.52 -27.23 23.16
N ALA A 10 -3.79 -26.25 22.67
CA ALA A 10 -2.31 -26.27 22.67
C ALA A 10 -1.66 -25.75 23.97
N LEU A 11 -2.45 -25.17 24.88
CA LEU A 11 -1.92 -24.50 26.09
C LEU A 11 -1.72 -25.42 27.31
N SER A 12 -1.94 -26.73 27.24
CA SER A 12 -1.96 -27.59 28.44
C SER A 12 -0.72 -28.45 28.69
N THR A 13 0.37 -28.32 27.92
CA THR A 13 1.58 -29.15 28.11
C THR A 13 2.90 -28.39 28.04
N LEU A 14 2.99 -27.18 28.56
CA LEU A 14 4.30 -26.50 28.70
C LEU A 14 4.77 -26.62 30.16
N SER A 15 5.68 -27.57 30.37
CA SER A 15 6.44 -27.70 31.60
C SER A 15 7.52 -26.65 31.70
N SER A 16 7.65 -26.05 32.89
CA SER A 16 8.58 -25.00 33.29
C SER A 16 10.01 -25.20 32.80
N ALA A 17 10.41 -24.43 31.77
CA ALA A 17 11.79 -24.12 31.50
C ALA A 17 12.03 -22.66 31.92
N THR A 18 13.08 -22.44 32.68
CA THR A 18 13.56 -21.11 33.10
C THR A 18 14.25 -20.47 31.91
N PHE A 19 13.63 -19.47 31.32
CA PHE A 19 14.20 -18.71 30.20
C PHE A 19 14.88 -17.43 30.71
N ALA A 20 16.07 -17.18 30.20
CA ALA A 20 16.81 -15.96 30.43
C ALA A 20 16.21 -14.80 29.63
N ASN A 21 16.10 -13.66 30.29
CA ASN A 21 15.56 -12.42 29.77
C ASN A 21 16.48 -11.88 28.64
N THR A 22 16.02 -11.93 27.40
CA THR A 22 16.65 -11.16 26.31
C THR A 22 15.57 -10.32 25.67
N ASN A 23 15.67 -9.01 25.87
CA ASN A 23 14.97 -8.05 25.03
C ASN A 23 15.44 -8.24 23.58
N ALA A 24 14.65 -8.87 22.75
CA ALA A 24 14.88 -8.92 21.33
C ALA A 24 14.50 -7.55 20.71
N ALA A 25 15.28 -6.51 21.04
CA ALA A 25 15.52 -5.47 20.07
C ALA A 25 16.27 -6.15 18.92
N VAL A 26 15.86 -5.96 17.69
CA VAL A 26 16.71 -6.26 16.54
C VAL A 26 17.93 -5.38 16.68
N ALA A 27 18.91 -5.83 17.49
CA ALA A 27 20.22 -5.25 17.53
C ALA A 27 20.86 -5.65 16.20
N THR A 28 21.02 -4.71 15.29
CA THR A 28 21.92 -4.86 14.16
C THR A 28 23.31 -5.08 14.73
N ASP A 29 23.69 -6.34 14.87
CA ASP A 29 25.06 -6.70 15.18
C ASP A 29 25.90 -6.29 13.97
N SER A 30 26.78 -5.32 14.12
CA SER A 30 27.59 -4.72 13.06
C SER A 30 28.58 -5.68 12.38
N ASN A 31 28.43 -6.99 12.60
CA ASN A 31 29.21 -8.07 12.01
C ASN A 31 28.36 -9.15 11.30
N SER A 32 27.02 -8.99 11.20
CA SER A 32 26.23 -9.87 10.35
C SER A 32 26.30 -9.37 8.91
N ALA A 33 26.42 -10.29 7.96
CA ALA A 33 26.32 -9.97 6.54
C ALA A 33 25.04 -9.15 6.28
N PRO A 34 25.08 -8.12 5.42
CA PRO A 34 23.93 -7.25 5.18
C PRO A 34 22.76 -8.09 4.69
N ASP A 35 21.64 -7.99 5.41
CA ASP A 35 20.42 -8.67 5.01
C ASP A 35 19.89 -7.95 3.76
N ILE A 36 19.90 -8.62 2.61
CA ILE A 36 19.50 -8.05 1.31
C ILE A 36 17.97 -7.89 1.21
N ILE A 37 17.22 -8.31 2.21
CA ILE A 37 15.77 -8.10 2.29
C ILE A 37 15.46 -6.60 2.41
N THR A 38 16.34 -5.83 3.06
CA THR A 38 16.13 -4.40 3.24
C THR A 38 16.40 -3.62 1.97
N VAL A 39 15.50 -2.70 1.67
CA VAL A 39 15.59 -1.76 0.54
C VAL A 39 16.52 -0.60 0.89
N ILE A 40 16.61 -0.26 2.18
CA ILE A 40 17.42 0.81 2.73
C ILE A 40 18.86 0.36 2.92
N GLY A 41 19.67 0.52 1.87
CA GLY A 41 21.14 0.38 1.91
C GLY A 41 21.70 -0.96 2.43
N LEU A 42 23.02 -1.14 2.38
CA LEU A 42 23.70 -2.31 2.94
C LEU A 42 23.68 -2.33 4.49
N ASN A 43 23.52 -1.18 5.12
CA ASN A 43 23.61 -1.03 6.57
C ASN A 43 22.26 -0.78 7.26
N GLY A 44 21.15 -0.75 6.50
CA GLY A 44 19.82 -0.49 7.07
C GLY A 44 19.65 0.90 7.69
N ASP A 45 20.55 1.84 7.41
CA ASP A 45 20.55 3.19 7.97
C ASP A 45 19.99 4.20 6.95
N PRO A 46 18.76 4.72 7.15
CA PRO A 46 18.16 5.74 6.28
C PRO A 46 19.04 6.99 6.15
N ASP A 47 19.78 7.35 7.21
CA ASP A 47 20.61 8.54 7.25
C ASP A 47 21.86 8.41 6.37
N ALA A 48 22.30 7.20 6.05
CA ALA A 48 23.41 6.96 5.14
C ALA A 48 23.05 7.23 3.68
N ILE A 49 21.77 7.20 3.31
CA ILE A 49 21.31 7.35 1.93
C ILE A 49 21.41 8.80 1.46
N PRO A 50 22.05 9.08 0.30
CA PRO A 50 22.00 10.39 -0.35
C PRO A 50 20.65 10.60 -1.05
N GLY A 51 19.59 10.84 -0.27
CA GLY A 51 18.20 10.95 -0.72
C GLY A 51 17.24 10.76 0.44
N SER A 52 15.94 10.78 0.16
CA SER A 52 14.89 10.58 1.15
C SER A 52 14.59 9.10 1.35
N ALA A 53 14.74 8.63 2.57
CA ALA A 53 14.38 7.28 2.98
C ALA A 53 13.83 7.30 4.41
N ASP A 54 12.80 6.51 4.66
CA ASP A 54 12.19 6.34 5.97
C ASP A 54 12.08 4.85 6.31
N MET A 55 12.35 4.49 7.55
CA MET A 55 12.18 3.16 8.11
C MET A 55 11.27 3.22 9.33
N LEU A 56 10.15 2.53 9.28
CA LEU A 56 9.30 2.28 10.44
C LEU A 56 9.61 0.88 10.97
N THR A 57 10.14 0.81 12.16
CA THR A 57 10.57 -0.44 12.81
C THR A 57 9.38 -1.19 13.44
N ALA A 58 9.58 -2.44 13.83
CA ALA A 58 8.60 -3.20 14.59
C ALA A 58 8.19 -2.48 15.90
N GLU A 59 9.12 -1.74 16.53
CA GLU A 59 8.83 -0.93 17.71
C GLU A 59 7.88 0.22 17.37
N ASP A 60 8.14 0.97 16.29
CA ASP A 60 7.27 2.05 15.82
C ASP A 60 5.86 1.53 15.48
N LEU A 61 5.76 0.40 14.78
CA LEU A 61 4.49 -0.23 14.42
C LEU A 61 3.71 -0.66 15.66
N SER A 62 4.40 -1.14 16.70
CA SER A 62 3.79 -1.64 17.93
C SER A 62 3.18 -0.55 18.83
N ILE A 63 3.52 0.73 18.63
CA ILE A 63 3.04 1.84 19.49
C ILE A 63 1.51 1.94 19.47
N HIS A 64 0.91 1.97 18.28
CA HIS A 64 -0.53 2.03 18.07
C HIS A 64 -1.11 0.68 17.61
N ASP A 65 -0.28 -0.20 17.09
CA ASP A 65 -0.63 -1.52 16.54
C ASP A 65 -1.76 -1.39 15.47
N TYR A 66 -1.52 -0.51 14.49
CA TYR A 66 -2.45 -0.30 13.40
C TYR A 66 -2.44 -1.49 12.42
N ALA A 67 -3.61 -2.01 12.08
CA ALA A 67 -3.77 -2.90 10.93
C ALA A 67 -3.91 -2.15 9.61
N ASP A 68 -4.24 -0.87 9.69
CA ASP A 68 -4.44 0.01 8.55
C ASP A 68 -3.12 0.70 8.18
N VAL A 69 -2.54 0.30 7.04
CA VAL A 69 -1.30 0.89 6.51
C VAL A 69 -1.43 2.39 6.25
N THR A 70 -2.63 2.87 5.94
CA THR A 70 -2.85 4.30 5.68
C THR A 70 -2.59 5.14 6.94
N ARG A 71 -2.90 4.61 8.12
CA ARG A 71 -2.59 5.26 9.40
C ARG A 71 -1.10 5.21 9.74
N ILE A 72 -0.44 4.10 9.43
CA ILE A 72 1.01 3.93 9.61
C ILE A 72 1.78 4.97 8.80
N LEU A 73 1.45 5.11 7.52
CA LEU A 73 2.18 5.96 6.59
C LEU A 73 1.92 7.47 6.78
N ARG A 74 0.96 7.89 7.61
CA ARG A 74 0.80 9.31 7.98
C ARG A 74 2.01 9.89 8.71
N ALA A 75 2.82 9.03 9.34
CA ALA A 75 4.06 9.42 10.01
C ALA A 75 5.23 9.68 9.03
N VAL A 76 5.08 9.39 7.74
CA VAL A 76 6.11 9.52 6.72
C VAL A 76 5.86 10.76 5.88
N ALA A 77 6.78 11.72 5.90
CA ALA A 77 6.69 12.92 5.09
C ALA A 77 6.75 12.60 3.59
N GLY A 78 6.05 13.37 2.76
CA GLY A 78 6.00 13.17 1.31
C GLY A 78 5.11 12.03 0.83
N VAL A 79 4.46 11.29 1.73
CA VAL A 79 3.47 10.26 1.40
C VAL A 79 2.08 10.88 1.42
N ASN A 80 1.35 10.73 0.32
CA ASN A 80 -0.02 11.20 0.15
C ASN A 80 -0.97 10.01 0.15
N ILE A 81 -2.04 10.08 0.96
CA ILE A 81 -2.97 8.97 1.17
C ILE A 81 -4.39 9.46 0.92
N GLN A 82 -5.15 8.69 0.15
CA GLN A 82 -6.59 8.84 0.05
C GLN A 82 -7.27 7.61 0.68
N GLU A 83 -7.88 7.78 1.83
CA GLU A 83 -8.69 6.73 2.45
C GLU A 83 -9.95 6.44 1.62
N GLU A 84 -10.48 5.22 1.73
CA GLU A 84 -11.69 4.82 0.98
C GLU A 84 -12.68 4.02 1.81
N ASP A 85 -12.23 2.91 2.42
CA ASP A 85 -13.10 1.97 3.14
C ASP A 85 -13.17 2.25 4.66
N GLY A 86 -12.14 2.88 5.22
CA GLY A 86 -11.97 3.17 6.65
C GLY A 86 -11.21 2.08 7.41
N TYR A 87 -10.71 1.05 6.69
CA TYR A 87 -9.94 -0.06 7.26
C TYR A 87 -8.57 -0.25 6.58
N GLY A 88 -8.31 0.45 5.47
CA GLY A 88 -7.06 0.36 4.73
C GLY A 88 -6.91 -0.90 3.89
N LEU A 89 -8.01 -1.59 3.56
CA LEU A 89 -8.00 -2.84 2.80
C LEU A 89 -7.51 -2.65 1.36
N ARG A 90 -7.72 -1.47 0.81
CA ARG A 90 -7.31 -1.11 -0.56
C ARG A 90 -6.67 0.27 -0.56
N PRO A 91 -5.39 0.33 -0.13
CA PRO A 91 -4.73 1.60 0.06
C PRO A 91 -4.53 2.35 -1.25
N ASN A 92 -4.77 3.65 -1.19
CA ASN A 92 -4.47 4.57 -2.26
C ASN A 92 -3.32 5.46 -1.78
N ILE A 93 -2.10 5.11 -2.19
CA ILE A 93 -0.85 5.72 -1.75
C ILE A 93 -0.16 6.35 -2.96
N GLY A 94 0.20 7.63 -2.84
CA GLY A 94 1.10 8.33 -3.72
C GLY A 94 2.27 8.92 -2.95
N MET A 95 3.30 9.36 -3.63
CA MET A 95 4.46 10.01 -3.03
C MET A 95 4.81 11.24 -3.83
N ARG A 96 5.11 12.37 -3.15
CA ARG A 96 5.54 13.63 -3.80
C ARG A 96 4.65 14.05 -4.97
N GLY A 97 3.32 14.01 -4.76
CA GLY A 97 2.34 14.48 -5.73
C GLY A 97 2.04 13.51 -6.89
N THR A 98 2.49 12.24 -6.83
CA THR A 98 1.99 11.23 -7.76
C THR A 98 0.52 10.89 -7.48
N GLY A 99 -0.19 10.43 -8.52
CA GLY A 99 -1.56 9.94 -8.36
C GLY A 99 -1.65 8.78 -7.35
N VAL A 100 -2.76 8.72 -6.62
CA VAL A 100 -2.93 7.77 -5.49
C VAL A 100 -3.76 6.54 -5.85
N ASP A 101 -4.44 6.49 -7.01
CA ASP A 101 -5.40 5.42 -7.33
C ASP A 101 -4.78 4.02 -7.23
N ARG A 102 -5.21 3.25 -6.22
CA ARG A 102 -4.72 1.89 -5.96
C ARG A 102 -3.19 1.77 -5.93
N SER A 103 -2.51 2.83 -5.49
CA SER A 103 -1.03 2.85 -5.37
C SER A 103 -0.27 2.50 -6.66
N ASP A 104 -0.87 2.75 -7.83
CA ASP A 104 -0.36 2.29 -9.12
C ASP A 104 0.84 3.10 -9.66
N LYS A 105 1.27 4.15 -8.94
CA LYS A 105 2.39 5.03 -9.31
C LYS A 105 3.66 4.80 -8.48
N ILE A 106 3.64 3.82 -7.59
CA ILE A 106 4.77 3.46 -6.73
C ILE A 106 5.11 1.97 -6.89
N THR A 107 6.35 1.61 -6.62
CA THR A 107 6.77 0.20 -6.58
C THR A 107 6.45 -0.38 -5.21
N LEU A 108 5.56 -1.37 -5.16
CA LEU A 108 5.17 -2.08 -3.95
C LEU A 108 5.91 -3.41 -3.83
N MET A 109 6.48 -3.70 -2.66
CA MET A 109 7.22 -4.92 -2.39
C MET A 109 6.90 -5.48 -0.99
N GLU A 110 7.06 -6.80 -0.84
CA GLU A 110 7.24 -7.47 0.44
C GLU A 110 8.55 -8.25 0.38
N ASP A 111 9.43 -8.06 1.34
CA ASP A 111 10.76 -8.69 1.39
C ASP A 111 11.56 -8.51 0.07
N GLY A 112 11.41 -7.36 -0.62
CA GLY A 112 12.05 -7.07 -1.89
C GLY A 112 11.46 -7.76 -3.12
N VAL A 113 10.36 -8.52 -2.98
CA VAL A 113 9.59 -9.11 -4.07
C VAL A 113 8.41 -8.21 -4.43
N LEU A 114 8.13 -8.02 -5.73
CA LEU A 114 6.99 -7.22 -6.19
C LEU A 114 5.67 -7.88 -5.77
N ILE A 115 4.77 -7.11 -5.13
CA ILE A 115 3.51 -7.62 -4.55
C ILE A 115 2.24 -7.07 -5.18
N SER A 116 2.31 -6.04 -6.02
CA SER A 116 1.13 -5.69 -6.83
C SER A 116 0.70 -6.93 -7.62
N PRO A 117 -0.60 -7.21 -7.77
CA PRO A 117 -1.06 -8.47 -8.40
C PRO A 117 -0.47 -8.75 -9.79
N ALA A 118 -0.29 -7.72 -10.60
CA ALA A 118 0.45 -7.77 -11.87
C ALA A 118 1.21 -6.45 -12.05
N PRO A 119 2.46 -6.35 -11.55
CA PRO A 119 3.18 -5.07 -11.41
C PRO A 119 3.41 -4.30 -12.70
N TYR A 120 3.53 -4.99 -13.83
CA TYR A 120 3.75 -4.39 -15.15
C TYR A 120 2.44 -4.21 -15.92
N SER A 121 1.60 -5.25 -16.02
CA SER A 121 0.39 -5.24 -16.85
C SER A 121 -0.84 -4.64 -16.16
N ALA A 122 -0.98 -4.78 -14.83
CA ALA A 122 -2.12 -4.30 -14.05
C ALA A 122 -1.73 -3.97 -12.59
N PRO A 123 -0.99 -2.88 -12.35
CA PRO A 123 -0.29 -2.57 -11.09
C PRO A 123 -1.19 -2.20 -9.91
N ALA A 124 -2.48 -1.98 -10.15
CA ALA A 124 -3.41 -1.55 -9.11
C ALA A 124 -3.42 -2.50 -7.89
N ALA A 125 -3.08 -2.01 -6.72
CA ALA A 125 -2.96 -2.77 -5.47
C ALA A 125 -4.34 -3.18 -4.92
N TYR A 126 -4.96 -4.16 -5.55
CA TYR A 126 -6.15 -4.81 -5.02
C TYR A 126 -5.84 -5.89 -3.98
N TYR A 127 -4.65 -6.42 -3.99
CA TYR A 127 -4.00 -7.08 -2.88
C TYR A 127 -2.98 -6.12 -2.26
N PHE A 128 -2.94 -6.10 -0.94
CA PHE A 128 -1.93 -5.42 -0.16
C PHE A 128 -1.66 -6.26 1.09
N PRO A 129 -0.40 -6.56 1.45
CA PRO A 129 -0.07 -7.34 2.63
C PRO A 129 -0.62 -6.72 3.91
N HIS A 130 -1.11 -7.55 4.82
CA HIS A 130 -1.74 -7.05 6.05
C HIS A 130 -0.70 -6.47 7.00
N SER A 131 -0.70 -5.14 7.15
CA SER A 131 0.30 -4.41 7.93
C SER A 131 0.35 -4.80 9.41
N GLY A 132 -0.72 -5.38 9.96
CA GLY A 132 -0.76 -5.87 11.34
C GLY A 132 0.14 -7.08 11.64
N ARG A 133 0.74 -7.74 10.63
CA ARG A 133 1.76 -8.80 10.79
C ARG A 133 3.17 -8.36 10.38
N MET A 134 3.36 -7.12 9.94
CA MET A 134 4.67 -6.66 9.44
C MET A 134 5.64 -6.35 10.56
N ALA A 135 6.90 -6.72 10.36
CA ALA A 135 8.02 -6.40 11.24
C ALA A 135 8.63 -5.02 10.91
N GLY A 136 8.30 -4.42 9.78
CA GLY A 136 8.78 -3.10 9.41
C GLY A 136 8.21 -2.61 8.08
N VAL A 137 8.41 -1.32 7.82
CA VAL A 137 8.02 -0.66 6.56
C VAL A 137 9.14 0.27 6.13
N GLU A 138 9.62 0.09 4.91
CA GLU A 138 10.64 0.93 4.29
C GLU A 138 10.01 1.76 3.17
N VAL A 139 10.31 3.05 3.16
CA VAL A 139 9.87 3.99 2.12
C VAL A 139 11.10 4.67 1.52
N ILE A 140 11.31 4.54 0.22
CA ILE A 140 12.38 5.25 -0.49
C ILE A 140 11.75 6.17 -1.53
N LYS A 141 12.16 7.44 -1.48
CA LYS A 141 11.83 8.48 -2.45
C LYS A 141 13.15 9.03 -3.00
N GLY A 142 13.21 9.40 -4.25
CA GLY A 142 14.41 10.04 -4.81
C GLY A 142 15.42 9.09 -5.48
N ALA A 143 16.65 9.60 -5.70
CA ALA A 143 17.66 8.98 -6.56
C ALA A 143 18.12 7.59 -6.11
N ALA A 144 18.10 7.30 -4.82
CA ALA A 144 18.43 5.99 -4.27
C ALA A 144 17.44 4.89 -4.70
N GLY A 145 16.19 5.26 -5.04
CA GLY A 145 15.14 4.37 -5.50
C GLY A 145 15.28 3.84 -6.92
N VAL A 146 16.26 4.31 -7.72
CA VAL A 146 16.44 3.92 -9.13
C VAL A 146 16.58 2.40 -9.33
N ARG A 147 17.15 1.68 -8.37
CA ARG A 147 17.27 0.21 -8.44
C ARG A 147 15.93 -0.52 -8.35
N TYR A 148 14.86 0.13 -7.89
CA TYR A 148 13.53 -0.46 -7.75
C TYR A 148 12.60 0.01 -8.87
N GLY A 149 11.81 -0.89 -9.42
CA GLY A 149 10.87 -0.61 -10.52
C GLY A 149 9.87 -1.75 -10.64
N PRO A 150 8.90 -1.61 -11.54
CA PRO A 150 8.90 -0.78 -12.76
C PRO A 150 8.38 0.65 -12.61
N ARG A 151 7.89 1.08 -11.43
CA ARG A 151 7.26 2.38 -11.25
C ARG A 151 8.08 3.23 -10.30
N THR A 152 8.88 4.12 -10.89
CA THR A 152 9.90 4.90 -10.18
C THR A 152 9.57 6.38 -10.03
N GLN A 153 8.34 6.81 -10.40
CA GLN A 153 7.93 8.22 -10.30
C GLN A 153 7.85 8.69 -8.85
N GLY A 154 7.08 7.97 -8.01
CA GLY A 154 6.89 8.34 -6.62
C GLY A 154 7.96 7.81 -5.69
N GLY A 155 8.42 6.60 -5.96
CA GLY A 155 9.32 5.86 -5.10
C GLY A 155 8.90 4.41 -4.89
N SER A 156 9.39 3.81 -3.82
CA SER A 156 9.09 2.42 -3.46
C SER A 156 8.69 2.28 -2.01
N LEU A 157 7.79 1.33 -1.75
CA LEU A 157 7.35 0.88 -0.44
C LEU A 157 7.67 -0.61 -0.32
N ASN A 158 8.44 -0.99 0.69
CA ASN A 158 8.77 -2.38 0.99
C ASN A 158 8.29 -2.73 2.39
N LEU A 159 7.46 -3.75 2.49
CA LEU A 159 6.97 -4.31 3.74
C LEU A 159 7.90 -5.44 4.15
N LEU A 160 8.29 -5.47 5.42
CA LEU A 160 9.16 -6.50 5.95
C LEU A 160 8.32 -7.49 6.75
N SER A 161 8.30 -8.74 6.32
CA SER A 161 7.62 -9.83 7.04
C SER A 161 8.47 -10.31 8.23
N THR A 162 7.85 -10.95 9.21
CA THR A 162 8.52 -11.50 10.39
C THR A 162 9.70 -12.39 9.98
N PRO A 163 10.94 -12.10 10.37
CA PRO A 163 12.10 -12.93 10.05
C PRO A 163 12.09 -14.24 10.85
N VAL A 164 12.80 -15.27 10.39
CA VAL A 164 13.07 -16.47 11.20
C VAL A 164 13.97 -16.06 12.37
N PRO A 165 13.53 -16.22 13.63
CA PRO A 165 14.32 -15.82 14.78
C PRO A 165 15.62 -16.62 14.91
N GLU A 166 16.72 -15.98 15.31
CA GLU A 166 18.04 -16.63 15.52
C GLU A 166 18.00 -17.65 16.67
N GLU A 167 17.22 -17.36 17.72
CA GLU A 167 16.95 -18.25 18.84
C GLU A 167 15.46 -18.62 18.85
N THR A 168 15.09 -19.70 19.53
CA THR A 168 13.67 -20.06 19.63
C THR A 168 12.89 -18.96 20.34
N ALA A 169 11.96 -18.36 19.63
CA ALA A 169 11.10 -17.29 20.12
C ALA A 169 9.66 -17.44 19.62
N GLY A 170 8.73 -16.87 20.34
CA GLY A 170 7.35 -16.78 19.94
C GLY A 170 6.70 -15.50 20.42
N PHE A 171 5.68 -15.10 19.71
CA PHE A 171 4.85 -13.93 20.00
C PHE A 171 3.38 -14.29 19.82
N MET A 172 2.52 -13.71 20.62
CA MET A 172 1.08 -13.77 20.43
C MET A 172 0.44 -12.46 20.89
N SER A 173 -0.45 -11.90 20.09
CA SER A 173 -1.33 -10.80 20.48
C SER A 173 -2.78 -11.11 20.18
N LEU A 174 -3.67 -10.53 20.99
CA LEU A 174 -5.13 -10.57 20.80
C LEU A 174 -5.69 -9.19 21.10
N TRP A 175 -6.51 -8.67 20.18
CA TRP A 175 -7.23 -7.42 20.33
C TRP A 175 -8.74 -7.64 20.18
N LEU A 176 -9.50 -6.97 21.04
CA LEU A 176 -10.96 -6.94 21.01
C LEU A 176 -11.41 -5.48 21.14
N GLY A 177 -12.44 -5.09 20.41
CA GLY A 177 -12.87 -3.69 20.45
C GLY A 177 -14.25 -3.41 19.88
N ASP A 178 -14.49 -2.13 19.64
CA ASP A 178 -15.72 -1.64 19.03
C ASP A 178 -15.97 -2.29 17.67
N GLU A 179 -17.21 -2.26 17.21
CA GLU A 179 -17.66 -2.90 15.96
C GLU A 179 -17.39 -4.43 15.93
N ASN A 180 -17.41 -5.05 17.12
CA ASN A 180 -17.04 -6.47 17.30
C ASN A 180 -15.67 -6.82 16.70
N THR A 181 -14.74 -5.84 16.66
CA THR A 181 -13.39 -6.06 16.16
C THR A 181 -12.68 -7.15 16.94
N GLN A 182 -12.12 -8.11 16.23
CA GLN A 182 -11.31 -9.20 16.76
C GLN A 182 -10.06 -9.33 15.89
N ARG A 183 -8.87 -9.18 16.49
CA ARG A 183 -7.61 -9.37 15.81
C ARG A 183 -6.71 -10.27 16.62
N GLY A 184 -6.04 -11.20 15.95
CA GLY A 184 -5.03 -12.07 16.52
C GLY A 184 -3.82 -12.14 15.61
N HIS A 185 -2.64 -12.09 16.21
CA HIS A 185 -1.37 -12.32 15.54
C HIS A 185 -0.52 -13.24 16.39
N ALA A 186 0.05 -14.27 15.81
CA ALA A 186 0.95 -15.17 16.52
C ALA A 186 2.01 -15.71 15.59
N TYR A 187 3.24 -15.80 16.07
CA TYR A 187 4.29 -16.55 15.41
C TYR A 187 5.12 -17.36 16.40
N PHE A 188 5.77 -18.39 15.88
CA PHE A 188 6.74 -19.20 16.61
C PHE A 188 7.81 -19.70 15.64
N GLY A 189 9.07 -19.58 16.03
CA GLY A 189 10.17 -20.00 15.18
C GLY A 189 11.51 -20.02 15.89
N GLY A 190 12.57 -20.32 15.14
CA GLY A 190 13.93 -20.26 15.59
C GLY A 190 14.88 -21.09 14.74
N MET A 191 16.18 -20.83 14.90
CA MET A 191 17.30 -21.58 14.30
C MET A 191 17.90 -22.55 15.32
N THR A 192 18.45 -23.64 14.84
CA THR A 192 19.18 -24.63 15.66
C THR A 192 20.35 -25.20 14.89
N ASP A 193 21.47 -25.45 15.59
CA ASP A 193 22.62 -26.14 15.02
C ASP A 193 22.30 -27.62 14.83
N ILE A 194 22.50 -28.14 13.64
CA ILE A 194 22.33 -29.55 13.30
C ILE A 194 23.65 -30.28 13.05
N ASP A 195 24.69 -29.54 12.66
CA ASP A 195 26.06 -30.02 12.54
C ASP A 195 27.04 -28.83 12.71
N ASP A 196 28.34 -29.05 12.73
CA ASP A 196 29.38 -28.00 12.79
C ASP A 196 29.29 -27.11 11.54
N GLY A 197 28.95 -25.83 11.76
CA GLY A 197 28.72 -24.84 10.68
C GLY A 197 27.44 -25.09 9.86
N VAL A 198 26.47 -25.86 10.37
CA VAL A 198 25.18 -26.08 9.67
C VAL A 198 24.01 -25.79 10.61
N ARG A 199 23.20 -24.83 10.24
CA ARG A 199 22.01 -24.44 11.00
C ARG A 199 20.74 -24.67 10.17
N PHE A 200 19.66 -25.02 10.84
CA PHE A 200 18.33 -25.17 10.24
C PHE A 200 17.28 -24.60 11.17
N GLY A 201 16.28 -23.98 10.61
CA GLY A 201 15.18 -23.46 11.38
C GLY A 201 13.98 -23.07 10.53
N GLY A 202 13.05 -22.39 11.15
CA GLY A 202 11.88 -21.90 10.45
C GLY A 202 10.97 -21.08 11.34
N LEU A 203 9.93 -20.56 10.72
CA LEU A 203 8.88 -19.74 11.32
C LEU A 203 7.52 -20.25 10.85
N LEU A 204 6.56 -20.27 11.75
CA LEU A 204 5.14 -20.35 11.44
C LEU A 204 4.46 -19.13 12.02
N GLU A 205 3.69 -18.43 11.20
CA GLU A 205 2.97 -17.20 11.55
C GLU A 205 1.53 -17.30 11.10
N GLY A 206 0.62 -16.79 11.92
CA GLY A 206 -0.79 -16.66 11.59
C GLY A 206 -1.33 -15.31 12.06
N TYR A 207 -2.09 -14.67 11.21
CA TYR A 207 -2.77 -13.41 11.47
C TYR A 207 -4.24 -13.54 11.10
N PHE A 208 -5.12 -13.01 11.95
CA PHE A 208 -6.52 -12.83 11.60
C PHE A 208 -7.00 -11.46 12.05
N ASP A 209 -7.92 -10.85 11.30
CA ASP A 209 -8.54 -9.58 11.64
C ASP A 209 -9.97 -9.53 11.10
N SER A 210 -10.93 -9.15 11.95
CA SER A 210 -12.31 -9.04 11.54
C SER A 210 -13.03 -7.92 12.28
N ALA A 211 -14.03 -7.32 11.63
CA ALA A 211 -14.95 -6.35 12.22
C ALA A 211 -16.33 -6.44 11.57
N ASP A 212 -17.40 -6.16 12.31
CA ASP A 212 -18.76 -6.08 11.75
C ASP A 212 -18.98 -4.84 10.89
N GLY A 213 -18.13 -3.82 11.07
CA GLY A 213 -18.14 -2.56 10.33
C GLY A 213 -18.97 -1.45 10.98
N PHE A 214 -18.54 -0.21 10.69
CA PHE A 214 -19.11 0.99 11.31
C PHE A 214 -20.28 1.62 10.50
N LYS A 215 -20.65 1.03 9.37
CA LYS A 215 -21.74 1.55 8.52
C LYS A 215 -22.99 0.68 8.66
N THR A 216 -24.16 1.30 8.54
CA THR A 216 -25.46 0.62 8.61
C THR A 216 -26.17 0.68 7.27
N ILE A 217 -26.58 -0.47 6.75
CA ILE A 217 -27.35 -0.55 5.50
C ILE A 217 -28.84 -0.28 5.80
N ASP A 218 -29.44 0.63 5.06
CA ASP A 218 -30.86 0.96 5.18
C ASP A 218 -31.75 -0.28 5.08
N GLY A 219 -32.49 -0.59 6.14
CA GLY A 219 -33.37 -1.77 6.21
C GLY A 219 -32.67 -3.10 6.56
N PHE A 220 -31.36 -3.09 6.82
CA PHE A 220 -30.55 -4.28 7.15
C PHE A 220 -29.56 -3.97 8.29
N GLU A 221 -30.09 -3.47 9.41
CA GLU A 221 -29.29 -2.98 10.54
C GLU A 221 -28.34 -4.02 11.15
N ASP A 222 -28.68 -5.32 11.06
CA ASP A 222 -27.88 -6.44 11.58
C ASP A 222 -26.88 -7.00 10.54
N GLN A 223 -26.82 -6.48 9.32
CA GLN A 223 -25.92 -6.97 8.27
C GLN A 223 -24.53 -6.34 8.42
N SER A 224 -23.49 -7.19 8.49
CA SER A 224 -22.11 -6.72 8.52
C SER A 224 -21.75 -5.89 7.28
N THR A 225 -21.07 -4.79 7.51
CA THR A 225 -20.47 -3.92 6.49
C THR A 225 -18.94 -3.92 6.57
N GLY A 226 -18.39 -4.78 7.38
CA GLY A 226 -16.98 -4.93 7.67
C GLY A 226 -16.28 -5.99 6.84
N TYR A 227 -15.37 -6.71 7.48
CA TYR A 227 -14.47 -7.65 6.79
C TYR A 227 -14.05 -8.81 7.71
N GLU A 228 -13.52 -9.85 7.08
CA GLU A 228 -12.84 -10.97 7.70
C GLU A 228 -11.58 -11.28 6.87
N ILE A 229 -10.42 -11.39 7.54
CA ILE A 229 -9.10 -11.62 6.95
C ILE A 229 -8.42 -12.75 7.70
N GLU A 230 -7.81 -13.67 6.97
CA GLU A 230 -6.89 -14.68 7.47
C GLU A 230 -5.59 -14.64 6.64
N ASP A 231 -4.43 -14.67 7.29
CA ASP A 231 -3.12 -14.66 6.62
C ASP A 231 -2.18 -15.62 7.36
N TYR A 232 -1.53 -16.50 6.61
CA TYR A 232 -0.64 -17.55 7.13
C TYR A 232 0.69 -17.52 6.40
N VAL A 233 1.78 -17.51 7.15
CA VAL A 233 3.15 -17.53 6.62
C VAL A 233 3.93 -18.69 7.22
N GLY A 234 4.62 -19.43 6.38
CA GLY A 234 5.61 -20.43 6.78
C GLY A 234 6.96 -20.12 6.13
N LYS A 235 8.02 -20.09 6.95
CA LYS A 235 9.40 -19.95 6.47
C LYS A 235 10.23 -21.13 6.91
N LEU A 236 11.12 -21.61 6.03
CA LEU A 236 12.14 -22.59 6.35
C LEU A 236 13.49 -22.01 5.93
N ARG A 237 14.44 -21.95 6.87
CA ARG A 237 15.77 -21.42 6.64
C ARG A 237 16.84 -22.48 6.91
N PHE A 238 17.84 -22.51 6.04
CA PHE A 238 18.97 -23.42 6.11
C PHE A 238 20.25 -22.62 5.85
N GLU A 239 21.24 -22.73 6.73
CA GLU A 239 22.50 -22.01 6.68
C GLU A 239 23.67 -22.98 6.72
N ILE A 240 24.72 -22.66 5.96
CA ILE A 240 25.94 -23.43 5.88
C ILE A 240 27.13 -22.48 5.94
N ASP A 241 27.95 -22.58 6.98
CA ASP A 241 29.25 -21.92 7.05
C ASP A 241 30.22 -22.69 6.14
N GLY A 242 30.80 -22.02 5.17
CA GLY A 242 31.66 -22.66 4.18
C GLY A 242 33.04 -22.02 4.10
N ASP A 243 34.07 -22.80 3.81
CA ASP A 243 35.45 -22.31 3.64
C ASP A 243 35.59 -21.20 2.57
N PHE A 244 34.64 -21.12 1.61
CA PHE A 244 34.67 -20.19 0.49
C PHE A 244 33.58 -19.12 0.57
N ALA A 245 32.41 -19.48 1.08
CA ALA A 245 31.27 -18.58 1.28
C ALA A 245 30.32 -19.17 2.32
N ASP A 246 29.79 -18.32 3.19
CA ASP A 246 28.64 -18.65 4.01
C ASP A 246 27.37 -18.55 3.18
N GLN A 247 26.50 -19.55 3.27
CA GLN A 247 25.36 -19.70 2.40
C GLN A 247 24.07 -19.83 3.21
N SER A 248 23.01 -19.19 2.74
CA SER A 248 21.69 -19.37 3.29
C SER A 248 20.67 -19.63 2.20
N PHE A 249 19.66 -20.43 2.55
CA PHE A 249 18.47 -20.72 1.75
C PHE A 249 17.25 -20.44 2.61
N GLU A 250 16.30 -19.69 2.10
CA GLU A 250 15.02 -19.46 2.76
C GLU A 250 13.87 -19.71 1.78
N LEU A 251 12.97 -20.61 2.16
CA LEU A 251 11.69 -20.86 1.49
C LEU A 251 10.60 -20.13 2.28
N LYS A 252 9.84 -19.25 1.63
CA LYS A 252 8.63 -18.62 2.18
C LYS A 252 7.42 -19.15 1.42
N LEU A 253 6.39 -19.52 2.16
CA LEU A 253 5.06 -19.87 1.67
C LEU A 253 4.06 -19.00 2.41
N GLN A 254 3.17 -18.34 1.67
CA GLN A 254 2.12 -17.49 2.24
C GLN A 254 0.78 -17.81 1.58
N TYR A 255 -0.28 -17.72 2.36
CA TYR A 255 -1.67 -17.76 1.92
C TYR A 255 -2.49 -16.74 2.69
N SER A 256 -3.30 -15.96 1.99
CA SER A 256 -4.20 -14.98 2.57
C SER A 256 -5.58 -15.10 1.93
N ASP A 257 -6.62 -14.99 2.77
CA ASP A 257 -8.03 -14.96 2.39
C ASP A 257 -8.69 -13.71 2.95
N GLU A 258 -9.49 -13.03 2.13
CA GLU A 258 -10.23 -11.84 2.52
C GLU A 258 -11.67 -11.90 2.02
N LEU A 259 -12.62 -11.77 2.96
CA LEU A 259 -14.01 -11.47 2.66
C LEU A 259 -14.36 -10.09 3.20
N SER A 260 -14.70 -9.12 2.33
CA SER A 260 -15.02 -7.78 2.79
C SER A 260 -16.30 -7.23 2.14
N ASN A 261 -17.19 -6.66 2.97
CA ASN A 261 -18.49 -6.14 2.56
C ASN A 261 -18.40 -4.66 2.15
N VAL A 262 -17.33 -4.29 1.43
CA VAL A 262 -17.08 -2.92 0.97
C VAL A 262 -17.82 -2.59 -0.31
N THR A 263 -18.20 -1.33 -0.45
CA THR A 263 -18.97 -0.82 -1.60
C THR A 263 -18.29 0.37 -2.26
N TYR A 264 -18.54 0.57 -3.55
CA TYR A 264 -18.22 1.83 -4.23
C TYR A 264 -19.28 2.91 -4.02
N LEU A 265 -20.46 2.54 -3.53
CA LEU A 265 -21.56 3.47 -3.32
C LEU A 265 -21.33 4.28 -2.05
N GLY A 266 -21.02 5.57 -2.19
CA GLY A 266 -21.00 6.58 -1.13
C GLY A 266 -22.38 7.23 -0.96
N LEU A 267 -22.39 8.44 -0.39
CA LEU A 267 -23.60 9.19 -0.07
C LEU A 267 -23.71 10.47 -0.91
N THR A 268 -24.92 11.01 -1.00
CA THR A 268 -25.11 12.41 -1.41
C THR A 268 -24.64 13.34 -0.27
N ASP A 269 -24.33 14.61 -0.56
CA ASP A 269 -23.95 15.57 0.48
C ASP A 269 -25.04 15.74 1.57
N SER A 270 -26.29 15.73 1.16
CA SER A 270 -27.43 15.86 2.10
C SER A 270 -27.57 14.65 3.02
N ASP A 271 -27.37 13.44 2.48
CA ASP A 271 -27.49 12.21 3.26
C ASP A 271 -26.26 12.01 4.16
N PHE A 272 -25.05 12.39 3.69
CA PHE A 272 -23.84 12.41 4.52
C PHE A 272 -23.99 13.37 5.70
N ALA A 273 -24.53 14.58 5.47
CA ALA A 273 -24.75 15.54 6.55
C ALA A 273 -25.84 15.08 7.56
N ALA A 274 -26.78 14.25 7.13
CA ALA A 274 -27.85 13.73 7.98
C ALA A 274 -27.42 12.49 8.78
N ASP A 275 -26.70 11.57 8.15
CA ASP A 275 -26.17 10.34 8.73
C ASP A 275 -24.95 9.87 7.91
N PRO A 276 -23.71 10.18 8.34
CA PRO A 276 -22.50 9.88 7.58
C PRO A 276 -22.18 8.39 7.50
N PHE A 277 -22.68 7.58 8.42
CA PHE A 277 -22.37 6.13 8.48
C PHE A 277 -23.46 5.25 7.87
N ARG A 278 -24.43 5.85 7.25
CA ARG A 278 -25.48 5.19 6.48
C ARG A 278 -24.93 4.56 5.18
N ARG A 279 -25.53 3.45 4.73
CA ARG A 279 -25.41 2.86 3.39
C ARG A 279 -26.78 2.65 2.77
N TYR A 280 -26.92 2.99 1.48
CA TYR A 280 -28.18 2.76 0.78
C TYR A 280 -28.44 1.26 0.56
N SER A 281 -29.73 0.87 0.59
CA SER A 281 -30.20 -0.52 0.41
C SER A 281 -29.63 -1.21 -0.84
N ALA A 282 -29.39 -0.47 -1.93
CA ALA A 282 -28.89 -1.05 -3.17
C ALA A 282 -27.47 -1.66 -3.05
N SER A 283 -26.71 -1.34 -1.98
CA SER A 283 -25.38 -1.91 -1.71
C SER A 283 -25.40 -3.16 -0.82
N GLN A 284 -26.57 -3.71 -0.51
CA GLN A 284 -26.73 -4.83 0.44
C GLN A 284 -26.00 -6.12 0.04
N LEU A 285 -25.68 -6.28 -1.25
CA LEU A 285 -24.98 -7.46 -1.78
C LEU A 285 -23.52 -7.17 -2.15
N ASP A 286 -23.06 -5.93 -1.96
CA ASP A 286 -21.68 -5.57 -2.32
C ASP A 286 -20.71 -6.28 -1.39
N GLN A 287 -19.86 -7.13 -2.00
CA GLN A 287 -18.90 -7.96 -1.29
C GLN A 287 -17.69 -8.22 -2.18
N MET A 288 -16.50 -8.22 -1.63
CA MET A 288 -15.28 -8.71 -2.25
C MET A 288 -14.85 -9.97 -1.56
N ASP A 289 -14.59 -10.98 -2.37
CA ASP A 289 -14.00 -12.27 -2.01
C ASP A 289 -12.66 -12.34 -2.73
N ALA A 290 -11.56 -12.56 -2.00
CA ALA A 290 -10.22 -12.50 -2.55
C ALA A 290 -9.26 -13.46 -1.84
N GLU A 291 -8.46 -14.18 -2.64
CA GLU A 291 -7.42 -15.09 -2.18
C GLU A 291 -6.06 -14.68 -2.76
N HIS A 292 -5.01 -14.77 -1.96
CA HIS A 292 -3.64 -14.55 -2.39
C HIS A 292 -2.74 -15.67 -1.92
N SER A 293 -1.79 -16.08 -2.75
CA SER A 293 -0.71 -16.99 -2.36
C SER A 293 0.63 -16.51 -2.91
N GLU A 294 1.68 -16.68 -2.11
CA GLU A 294 3.07 -16.43 -2.49
C GLU A 294 3.93 -17.64 -2.17
N GLN A 295 4.83 -17.96 -3.10
CA GLN A 295 5.91 -18.89 -2.90
C GLN A 295 7.21 -18.21 -3.34
N SER A 296 8.19 -18.13 -2.45
CA SER A 296 9.49 -17.60 -2.81
C SER A 296 10.62 -18.45 -2.23
N LEU A 297 11.69 -18.58 -3.01
CA LEU A 297 12.92 -19.24 -2.60
C LEU A 297 14.07 -18.23 -2.75
N ARG A 298 14.67 -17.88 -1.62
CA ARG A 298 15.84 -17.00 -1.55
C ARG A 298 17.10 -17.83 -1.33
N TYR A 299 18.14 -17.49 -2.04
CA TYR A 299 19.51 -17.96 -1.82
C TYR A 299 20.41 -16.76 -1.61
N GLN A 300 21.29 -16.83 -0.61
CA GLN A 300 22.31 -15.85 -0.37
C GLN A 300 23.66 -16.56 -0.16
N ALA A 301 24.71 -15.99 -0.70
CA ALA A 301 26.09 -16.41 -0.45
C ALA A 301 26.95 -15.18 -0.12
N VAL A 302 27.58 -15.21 1.05
CA VAL A 302 28.55 -14.20 1.51
C VAL A 302 29.93 -14.77 1.35
N PHE A 303 30.68 -14.24 0.37
CA PHE A 303 32.04 -14.71 0.08
C PHE A 303 33.07 -14.09 1.02
N ASN A 304 34.20 -14.76 1.22
CA ASN A 304 35.28 -14.32 2.12
C ASN A 304 35.94 -12.96 1.77
N ASN A 305 35.54 -12.36 0.66
CA ASN A 305 35.98 -11.04 0.21
C ASN A 305 34.85 -9.99 0.27
N ASP A 306 33.88 -10.20 1.15
CA ASP A 306 32.72 -9.32 1.40
C ASP A 306 31.83 -9.10 0.16
N VAL A 307 31.94 -9.94 -0.85
CA VAL A 307 31.01 -9.99 -1.96
C VAL A 307 29.80 -10.83 -1.56
N VAL A 308 28.62 -10.30 -1.79
CA VAL A 308 27.34 -10.97 -1.50
C VAL A 308 26.60 -11.23 -2.80
N LEU A 309 26.25 -12.48 -3.04
CA LEU A 309 25.31 -12.88 -4.11
C LEU A 309 23.96 -13.19 -3.48
N SER A 310 22.90 -12.59 -3.97
CA SER A 310 21.53 -12.93 -3.63
C SER A 310 20.75 -13.35 -4.89
N ALA A 311 19.93 -14.36 -4.76
CA ALA A 311 18.99 -14.79 -5.81
C ALA A 311 17.64 -15.09 -5.19
N VAL A 312 16.56 -14.64 -5.83
CA VAL A 312 15.19 -14.92 -5.41
C VAL A 312 14.39 -15.42 -6.60
N ALA A 313 13.76 -16.57 -6.46
CA ALA A 313 12.73 -17.04 -7.37
C ALA A 313 11.37 -16.94 -6.67
N TYR A 314 10.36 -16.40 -7.32
CA TYR A 314 9.05 -16.16 -6.74
C TYR A 314 7.91 -16.42 -7.71
N SER A 315 6.76 -16.78 -7.16
CA SER A 315 5.48 -16.85 -7.84
C SER A 315 4.38 -16.40 -6.88
N THR A 316 3.54 -15.48 -7.34
CA THR A 316 2.37 -14.99 -6.61
C THR A 316 1.13 -15.18 -7.45
N GLU A 317 0.08 -15.68 -6.84
CA GLU A 317 -1.24 -15.80 -7.43
C GLU A 317 -2.23 -14.96 -6.61
N PHE A 318 -3.09 -14.22 -7.28
CA PHE A 318 -4.16 -13.46 -6.65
C PHE A 318 -5.45 -13.63 -7.44
N SER A 319 -6.50 -14.05 -6.79
CA SER A 319 -7.83 -14.12 -7.39
C SER A 319 -8.81 -13.25 -6.61
N ARG A 320 -9.77 -12.65 -7.29
CA ARG A 320 -10.82 -11.89 -6.65
C ARG A 320 -12.11 -11.83 -7.46
N ASP A 321 -13.22 -11.89 -6.77
CA ASP A 321 -14.52 -11.45 -7.28
C ASP A 321 -15.08 -10.31 -6.43
N TRP A 322 -15.10 -9.10 -6.98
CA TRP A 322 -15.82 -8.00 -6.35
C TRP A 322 -17.21 -7.91 -6.93
N PHE A 323 -18.16 -8.57 -6.28
CA PHE A 323 -19.58 -8.49 -6.57
C PHE A 323 -20.12 -7.16 -6.03
N LYS A 324 -20.42 -6.20 -6.90
CA LYS A 324 -20.78 -4.85 -6.47
C LYS A 324 -21.71 -4.14 -7.41
N LEU A 325 -22.51 -3.22 -6.87
CA LEU A 325 -23.36 -2.32 -7.63
C LEU A 325 -22.56 -1.58 -8.72
N ASP A 326 -23.00 -1.72 -9.97
CA ASP A 326 -22.34 -1.15 -11.15
C ASP A 326 -23.18 -0.03 -11.78
N ARG A 327 -24.47 -0.28 -12.04
CA ARG A 327 -25.38 0.67 -12.70
C ARG A 327 -26.82 0.51 -12.22
N ILE A 328 -27.60 1.56 -12.46
CA ILE A 328 -29.07 1.54 -12.30
C ILE A 328 -29.70 1.83 -13.65
N ASP A 329 -30.70 1.01 -14.03
CA ASP A 329 -31.49 1.11 -15.23
C ASP A 329 -32.99 1.27 -14.84
N PRO A 330 -33.48 2.47 -14.66
CA PRO A 330 -34.87 2.69 -14.18
C PRO A 330 -35.95 2.10 -15.08
N ASP A 331 -35.67 1.92 -16.36
CA ASP A 331 -36.62 1.40 -17.35
C ASP A 331 -36.47 -0.11 -17.58
N GLY A 332 -35.40 -0.75 -17.08
CA GLY A 332 -35.11 -2.16 -17.33
C GLY A 332 -34.81 -2.49 -18.80
N ALA A 333 -34.48 -1.48 -19.62
CA ALA A 333 -34.35 -1.61 -21.08
C ALA A 333 -33.00 -2.20 -21.51
N GLY A 334 -32.09 -2.37 -20.55
CA GLY A 334 -30.73 -2.90 -20.76
C GLY A 334 -29.64 -1.85 -20.65
N ALA A 335 -28.38 -2.30 -20.71
CA ALA A 335 -27.21 -1.50 -20.37
C ALA A 335 -27.04 -0.17 -21.14
N GLY A 336 -27.72 0.02 -22.27
CA GLY A 336 -27.70 1.26 -23.06
C GLY A 336 -28.43 2.45 -22.42
N GLY A 337 -29.40 2.19 -21.51
CA GLY A 337 -30.15 3.21 -20.75
C GLY A 337 -29.67 3.39 -19.30
N ALA A 338 -28.81 2.50 -18.83
CA ALA A 338 -28.38 2.47 -17.43
C ALA A 338 -27.39 3.60 -17.09
N SER A 339 -27.64 4.29 -15.96
CA SER A 339 -26.76 5.33 -15.42
C SER A 339 -25.72 4.75 -14.48
N SER A 340 -24.50 5.32 -14.47
CA SER A 340 -23.48 4.99 -13.48
C SER A 340 -23.85 5.51 -12.09
N ILE A 341 -23.43 4.82 -11.03
CA ILE A 341 -23.68 5.26 -9.66
C ILE A 341 -23.08 6.65 -9.37
N SER A 342 -21.89 6.95 -9.93
CA SER A 342 -21.25 8.26 -9.78
C SER A 342 -22.09 9.40 -10.40
N SER A 343 -22.64 9.20 -11.58
CA SER A 343 -23.49 10.21 -12.23
C SER A 343 -24.83 10.42 -11.49
N ILE A 344 -25.36 9.35 -10.87
CA ILE A 344 -26.61 9.46 -10.09
C ILE A 344 -26.36 10.26 -8.82
N LEU A 345 -25.30 9.96 -8.07
CA LEU A 345 -24.99 10.63 -6.81
C LEU A 345 -24.52 12.09 -7.02
N ALA A 346 -23.85 12.38 -8.14
CA ALA A 346 -23.47 13.75 -8.50
C ALA A 346 -24.69 14.65 -8.82
N ASN A 347 -25.80 14.06 -9.32
CA ASN A 347 -27.01 14.80 -9.64
C ASN A 347 -28.26 13.95 -9.33
N PRO A 348 -28.59 13.73 -8.06
CA PRO A 348 -29.73 12.88 -7.68
C PRO A 348 -31.08 13.45 -8.14
N GLY A 349 -31.24 14.79 -8.19
CA GLY A 349 -32.47 15.43 -8.69
C GLY A 349 -32.68 15.20 -10.18
N GLY A 350 -31.64 15.24 -11.00
CA GLY A 350 -31.67 14.93 -12.43
C GLY A 350 -31.86 13.43 -12.73
N ASN A 351 -31.49 12.56 -11.76
CA ASN A 351 -31.61 11.10 -11.84
C ASN A 351 -32.60 10.53 -10.81
N ALA A 352 -33.69 11.23 -10.52
CA ALA A 352 -34.55 10.94 -9.38
C ALA A 352 -35.09 9.48 -9.37
N ALA A 353 -35.51 8.94 -10.52
CA ALA A 353 -35.97 7.54 -10.61
C ALA A 353 -34.85 6.51 -10.29
N ALA A 354 -33.63 6.77 -10.75
CA ALA A 354 -32.51 5.90 -10.44
C ALA A 354 -32.10 6.03 -8.97
N PHE A 355 -32.13 7.23 -8.41
CA PHE A 355 -31.77 7.47 -7.01
C PHE A 355 -32.85 6.84 -6.06
N GLU A 356 -34.11 6.87 -6.40
CA GLU A 356 -35.17 6.17 -5.64
C GLU A 356 -34.92 4.65 -5.59
N ILE A 357 -34.42 4.06 -6.69
CA ILE A 357 -34.03 2.64 -6.72
C ILE A 357 -32.83 2.39 -5.77
N ILE A 358 -31.84 3.29 -5.78
CA ILE A 358 -30.66 3.18 -4.88
C ILE A 358 -31.08 3.20 -3.40
N GLN A 359 -32.03 4.09 -3.05
CA GLN A 359 -32.53 4.24 -1.68
C GLN A 359 -33.40 3.04 -1.22
N GLY A 360 -34.15 2.42 -2.12
CA GLY A 360 -34.95 1.25 -1.81
C GLY A 360 -36.03 1.47 -0.74
N ALA A 361 -36.70 2.62 -0.75
CA ALA A 361 -37.64 2.99 0.29
C ALA A 361 -38.79 1.97 0.47
N ALA A 362 -39.32 1.87 1.68
CA ALA A 362 -40.47 1.01 1.97
C ALA A 362 -41.68 1.35 1.09
N GLY A 363 -42.29 0.34 0.51
CA GLY A 363 -43.42 0.50 -0.43
C GLY A 363 -43.04 0.76 -1.89
N PHE A 364 -41.73 0.92 -2.16
CA PHE A 364 -41.20 1.10 -3.51
C PHE A 364 -40.83 -0.26 -4.16
N VAL A 365 -41.26 -0.45 -5.42
CA VAL A 365 -40.90 -1.62 -6.25
C VAL A 365 -40.48 -1.13 -7.63
N SER A 366 -39.23 -1.43 -8.03
CA SER A 366 -38.75 -1.11 -9.37
C SER A 366 -39.24 -2.10 -10.43
N VAL A 367 -39.00 -1.81 -11.69
CA VAL A 367 -39.13 -2.80 -12.77
C VAL A 367 -38.08 -3.91 -12.61
N ASP A 368 -38.25 -5.04 -13.28
CA ASP A 368 -37.26 -6.08 -13.39
C ASP A 368 -35.98 -5.55 -14.09
N ASP A 369 -34.83 -6.09 -13.79
CA ASP A 369 -33.53 -5.72 -14.35
C ASP A 369 -33.08 -4.27 -14.07
N ALA A 370 -33.68 -3.58 -13.09
CA ALA A 370 -33.41 -2.19 -12.79
C ALA A 370 -32.06 -1.96 -12.08
N VAL A 371 -31.54 -2.96 -11.37
CA VAL A 371 -30.27 -2.89 -10.62
C VAL A 371 -29.29 -3.87 -11.22
N LEU A 372 -28.13 -3.38 -11.66
CA LEU A 372 -27.08 -4.18 -12.27
C LEU A 372 -25.90 -4.30 -11.30
N ILE A 373 -25.63 -5.51 -10.85
CA ILE A 373 -24.51 -5.83 -9.98
C ILE A 373 -23.48 -6.60 -10.80
N LYS A 374 -22.22 -6.19 -10.74
CA LYS A 374 -21.14 -6.75 -11.52
C LYS A 374 -20.29 -7.71 -10.70
N HIS A 375 -20.05 -8.90 -11.25
CA HIS A 375 -18.90 -9.72 -10.90
C HIS A 375 -17.65 -9.11 -11.54
N ASN A 376 -16.88 -8.37 -10.74
CA ASN A 376 -15.60 -7.82 -11.17
C ASN A 376 -14.49 -8.86 -10.94
N ASN A 377 -14.71 -10.05 -11.52
CA ASN A 377 -13.84 -11.21 -11.39
C ASN A 377 -12.54 -11.02 -12.16
N ARG A 378 -11.42 -11.34 -11.51
CA ARG A 378 -10.09 -11.32 -12.09
C ARG A 378 -9.19 -12.32 -11.38
N ASP A 379 -8.36 -12.98 -12.18
CA ASP A 379 -7.27 -13.83 -11.73
C ASP A 379 -5.94 -13.22 -12.18
N TYR A 380 -4.91 -13.32 -11.34
CA TYR A 380 -3.60 -12.73 -11.60
C TYR A 380 -2.51 -13.75 -11.30
N LEU A 381 -1.46 -13.70 -12.08
CA LEU A 381 -0.21 -14.43 -11.86
C LEU A 381 0.95 -13.44 -12.01
N ALA A 382 1.91 -13.46 -11.09
CA ALA A 382 3.17 -12.77 -11.26
C ALA A 382 4.31 -13.69 -10.80
N GLN A 383 5.33 -13.86 -11.64
CA GLN A 383 6.45 -14.75 -11.33
C GLN A 383 7.76 -14.24 -11.90
N GLY A 384 8.87 -14.64 -11.31
CA GLY A 384 10.16 -14.19 -11.78
C GLY A 384 11.33 -14.71 -10.99
N VAL A 385 12.50 -14.28 -11.46
CA VAL A 385 13.77 -14.48 -10.76
C VAL A 385 14.53 -13.15 -10.68
N GLN A 386 15.15 -12.89 -9.54
CA GLN A 386 15.99 -11.73 -9.29
C GLN A 386 17.37 -12.20 -8.86
N PHE A 387 18.39 -11.52 -9.33
CA PHE A 387 19.77 -11.72 -8.93
C PHE A 387 20.37 -10.37 -8.54
N GLU A 388 21.08 -10.32 -7.44
CA GLU A 388 21.87 -9.17 -7.03
C GLU A 388 23.26 -9.62 -6.60
N LEU A 389 24.27 -8.92 -7.07
CA LEU A 389 25.65 -9.05 -6.64
C LEU A 389 26.09 -7.71 -6.05
N ALA A 390 26.55 -7.72 -4.81
CA ALA A 390 26.99 -6.54 -4.10
C ALA A 390 28.38 -6.78 -3.49
N GLY A 391 29.14 -5.72 -3.28
CA GLY A 391 30.45 -5.84 -2.65
C GLY A 391 31.10 -4.50 -2.38
N GLU A 392 32.18 -4.55 -1.62
CA GLU A 392 33.00 -3.40 -1.29
C GLU A 392 34.34 -3.46 -1.99
N LEU A 393 34.87 -2.31 -2.38
CA LEU A 393 36.17 -2.19 -3.05
C LEU A 393 36.80 -0.83 -2.74
N ASP A 394 38.03 -0.85 -2.20
CA ASP A 394 38.84 0.35 -2.09
C ASP A 394 39.63 0.62 -3.37
N MET A 395 39.30 1.69 -4.06
CA MET A 395 39.93 2.08 -5.32
C MET A 395 40.16 3.60 -5.39
N ALA A 396 41.30 4.02 -5.88
CA ALA A 396 41.66 5.43 -6.09
C ALA A 396 41.54 6.34 -4.85
N GLY A 397 41.59 5.78 -3.64
CA GLY A 397 41.47 6.49 -2.37
C GLY A 397 40.02 6.74 -1.92
N ALA A 398 39.08 6.08 -2.55
CA ALA A 398 37.65 6.06 -2.17
C ALA A 398 37.24 4.63 -1.86
N SER A 399 36.27 4.47 -0.97
CA SER A 399 35.55 3.21 -0.76
C SER A 399 34.35 3.17 -1.69
N HIS A 400 34.17 2.06 -2.36
CA HIS A 400 33.08 1.78 -3.30
C HIS A 400 32.19 0.67 -2.75
N MET A 401 30.92 0.91 -2.55
CA MET A 401 29.90 -0.10 -2.28
C MET A 401 29.03 -0.27 -3.53
N TRP A 402 29.42 -1.24 -4.38
CA TRP A 402 28.77 -1.45 -5.67
C TRP A 402 27.71 -2.55 -5.61
N ARG A 403 26.68 -2.39 -6.44
CA ARG A 403 25.59 -3.36 -6.63
C ARG A 403 25.25 -3.49 -8.10
N VAL A 404 24.99 -4.72 -8.54
CA VAL A 404 24.51 -5.03 -9.89
C VAL A 404 23.38 -6.02 -9.77
N GLY A 405 22.27 -5.77 -10.42
CA GLY A 405 21.12 -6.65 -10.36
C GLY A 405 20.47 -6.91 -11.70
N LEU A 406 19.80 -8.06 -11.78
CA LEU A 406 19.03 -8.50 -12.92
C LEU A 406 17.71 -9.09 -12.42
N ARG A 407 16.57 -8.67 -13.03
CA ARG A 407 15.26 -9.29 -12.85
C ARG A 407 14.73 -9.76 -14.18
N ILE A 408 14.20 -10.98 -14.21
CA ILE A 408 13.39 -11.51 -15.30
C ILE A 408 12.02 -11.79 -14.69
N HIS A 409 10.97 -11.21 -15.26
CA HIS A 409 9.64 -11.19 -14.69
C HIS A 409 8.58 -11.38 -15.76
N GLU A 410 7.53 -12.09 -15.43
CA GLU A 410 6.30 -12.13 -16.21
C GLU A 410 5.10 -11.95 -15.29
N ASP A 411 4.08 -11.25 -15.77
CA ASP A 411 2.80 -11.13 -15.09
C ASP A 411 1.61 -11.15 -16.04
N GLU A 412 0.47 -11.57 -15.52
CA GLU A 412 -0.78 -11.71 -16.25
C GLU A 412 -1.97 -11.32 -15.38
N MET A 413 -2.97 -10.71 -16.01
CA MET A 413 -4.30 -10.49 -15.43
C MET A 413 -5.35 -11.05 -16.38
N ASP A 414 -6.04 -12.10 -15.99
CA ASP A 414 -7.26 -12.59 -16.65
C ASP A 414 -8.46 -11.81 -16.11
N ARG A 415 -9.15 -11.11 -16.99
CA ARG A 415 -10.32 -10.30 -16.66
C ARG A 415 -11.56 -10.90 -17.33
N PHE A 416 -12.38 -11.62 -16.52
CA PHE A 416 -13.54 -12.36 -16.97
C PHE A 416 -14.79 -11.93 -16.19
N GLN A 417 -15.59 -10.98 -16.70
CA GLN A 417 -16.60 -10.26 -15.97
C GLN A 417 -18.00 -10.42 -16.58
N TRP A 418 -19.03 -10.39 -15.71
CA TRP A 418 -20.43 -10.42 -16.10
C TRP A 418 -21.30 -9.65 -15.10
N ARG A 419 -22.61 -9.56 -15.35
CA ARG A 419 -23.57 -8.92 -14.44
C ARG A 419 -24.67 -9.87 -14.03
N GLU A 420 -25.16 -9.65 -12.83
CA GLU A 420 -26.46 -10.10 -12.36
C GLU A 420 -27.43 -8.91 -12.32
N HIS A 421 -28.70 -9.16 -12.62
CA HIS A 421 -29.77 -8.15 -12.67
C HIS A 421 -30.74 -8.40 -11.57
N PHE A 422 -31.21 -7.32 -10.95
CA PHE A 422 -32.12 -7.38 -9.83
C PHE A 422 -33.28 -6.36 -10.00
N ARG A 423 -34.35 -6.63 -9.30
CA ARG A 423 -35.42 -5.68 -8.98
C ARG A 423 -35.23 -5.23 -7.53
N MET A 424 -35.40 -3.95 -7.26
CA MET A 424 -35.57 -3.43 -5.91
C MET A 424 -37.04 -3.65 -5.51
N ASP A 425 -37.28 -4.34 -4.40
CA ASP A 425 -38.60 -4.68 -3.89
C ASP A 425 -38.65 -4.40 -2.38
N ASN A 426 -39.22 -3.26 -1.99
CA ASN A 426 -39.34 -2.83 -0.59
C ASN A 426 -37.97 -2.87 0.15
N GLY A 427 -36.95 -2.35 -0.45
CA GLY A 427 -35.57 -2.32 0.11
C GLY A 427 -34.74 -3.58 -0.13
N THR A 428 -35.37 -4.67 -0.62
CA THR A 428 -34.66 -5.94 -0.87
C THR A 428 -34.36 -6.13 -2.35
N LEU A 429 -33.14 -6.57 -2.67
CA LEU A 429 -32.77 -6.93 -4.05
C LEU A 429 -33.24 -8.35 -4.38
N VAL A 430 -34.07 -8.46 -5.39
CA VAL A 430 -34.59 -9.73 -5.90
C VAL A 430 -34.03 -9.99 -7.29
N ARG A 431 -33.19 -11.06 -7.42
CA ARG A 431 -32.56 -11.39 -8.70
C ARG A 431 -33.57 -11.74 -9.77
N THR A 432 -33.44 -11.14 -10.92
CA THR A 432 -34.33 -11.31 -12.09
C THR A 432 -33.66 -12.01 -13.24
N ARG A 433 -32.33 -11.77 -13.46
CA ARG A 433 -31.57 -12.35 -14.56
C ARG A 433 -30.08 -12.47 -14.19
N ASN A 434 -29.40 -13.40 -14.83
CA ASN A 434 -27.93 -13.54 -14.77
C ASN A 434 -27.38 -13.54 -16.20
N ASP A 435 -26.39 -12.69 -16.47
CA ASP A 435 -25.70 -12.71 -17.75
C ASP A 435 -24.64 -13.84 -17.77
N VAL A 436 -24.18 -14.19 -18.97
CA VAL A 436 -23.15 -15.23 -19.13
C VAL A 436 -21.80 -14.68 -18.66
N PRO A 437 -21.00 -15.43 -17.88
CA PRO A 437 -19.63 -15.02 -17.56
C PRO A 437 -18.83 -14.61 -18.79
N GLY A 438 -18.04 -13.53 -18.70
CA GLY A 438 -17.30 -12.96 -19.82
C GLY A 438 -18.06 -11.94 -20.68
N SER A 439 -19.38 -11.82 -20.50
CA SER A 439 -20.22 -10.92 -21.32
C SER A 439 -20.00 -9.42 -21.05
N GLU A 440 -19.36 -9.04 -19.94
CA GLU A 440 -19.04 -7.64 -19.63
C GLU A 440 -17.59 -7.28 -19.88
N SER A 441 -16.65 -8.19 -19.64
CA SER A 441 -15.25 -8.08 -20.04
C SER A 441 -14.67 -9.48 -20.17
N ASN A 442 -13.88 -9.71 -21.23
CA ASN A 442 -13.32 -11.02 -21.53
C ASN A 442 -11.96 -10.84 -22.23
N ARG A 443 -10.91 -10.65 -21.43
CA ARG A 443 -9.57 -10.36 -21.95
C ARG A 443 -8.48 -10.81 -20.98
N ILE A 444 -7.30 -11.04 -21.55
CA ILE A 444 -6.07 -11.29 -20.82
C ILE A 444 -5.10 -10.14 -21.13
N ASP A 445 -4.55 -9.54 -20.10
CA ASP A 445 -3.49 -8.54 -20.17
C ASP A 445 -2.23 -9.15 -19.56
N SER A 446 -1.10 -9.15 -20.27
CA SER A 446 0.16 -9.74 -19.82
C SER A 446 1.36 -8.85 -20.11
N ALA A 447 2.45 -9.10 -19.37
CA ALA A 447 3.73 -8.45 -19.55
C ALA A 447 4.88 -9.45 -19.34
N GLU A 448 5.91 -9.35 -20.18
CA GLU A 448 7.22 -9.96 -19.97
C GLU A 448 8.25 -8.83 -19.82
N ALA A 449 9.11 -8.89 -18.79
CA ALA A 449 10.05 -7.81 -18.51
C ALA A 449 11.43 -8.34 -18.12
N VAL A 450 12.45 -7.64 -18.61
CA VAL A 450 13.84 -7.80 -18.18
C VAL A 450 14.33 -6.47 -17.68
N ALA A 451 14.76 -6.44 -16.41
CA ALA A 451 15.31 -5.26 -15.78
C ALA A 451 16.76 -5.52 -15.35
N PHE A 452 17.64 -4.58 -15.65
CA PHE A 452 19.02 -4.58 -15.20
C PHE A 452 19.32 -3.28 -14.47
N PHE A 453 20.05 -3.34 -13.36
CA PHE A 453 20.55 -2.14 -12.71
C PHE A 453 22.01 -2.27 -12.27
N ILE A 454 22.65 -1.12 -12.17
CA ILE A 454 23.95 -0.95 -11.53
C ILE A 454 23.92 0.32 -10.68
N GLN A 455 24.44 0.25 -9.47
CA GLN A 455 24.58 1.38 -8.56
C GLN A 455 25.91 1.25 -7.82
N ASP A 456 26.57 2.37 -7.58
CA ASP A 456 27.79 2.45 -6.80
C ASP A 456 27.65 3.57 -5.76
N GLU A 457 28.00 3.30 -4.51
CA GLU A 457 28.12 4.32 -3.48
C GLU A 457 29.61 4.56 -3.22
N ILE A 458 30.08 5.73 -3.60
CA ILE A 458 31.48 6.11 -3.60
C ILE A 458 31.73 7.06 -2.44
N VAL A 459 32.38 6.60 -1.39
CA VAL A 459 32.75 7.41 -0.22
C VAL A 459 34.17 7.92 -0.38
N PHE A 460 34.32 9.24 -0.45
CA PHE A 460 35.61 9.92 -0.55
C PHE A 460 35.68 11.08 0.43
N ASP A 461 36.44 10.92 1.52
CA ASP A 461 36.54 11.87 2.62
C ASP A 461 35.16 12.20 3.22
N GLN A 462 34.67 13.42 3.08
CA GLN A 462 33.34 13.89 3.55
C GLN A 462 32.27 13.79 2.47
N TRP A 463 32.59 13.25 1.30
CA TRP A 463 31.67 13.16 0.18
C TRP A 463 31.22 11.72 -0.06
N THR A 464 29.96 11.54 -0.31
CA THR A 464 29.39 10.30 -0.86
C THR A 464 28.71 10.62 -2.18
N PHE A 465 29.00 9.86 -3.23
CA PHE A 465 28.42 9.97 -4.55
C PHE A 465 27.72 8.65 -4.89
N THR A 466 26.48 8.70 -5.34
CA THR A 466 25.70 7.50 -5.68
C THR A 466 25.20 7.55 -7.12
N PRO A 467 26.07 7.29 -8.12
CA PRO A 467 25.61 7.05 -9.48
C PRO A 467 24.82 5.74 -9.57
N GLY A 468 23.68 5.77 -10.23
CA GLY A 468 22.83 4.62 -10.46
C GLY A 468 22.27 4.65 -11.88
N LEU A 469 22.00 3.46 -12.40
CA LEU A 469 21.42 3.27 -13.71
C LEU A 469 20.56 2.03 -13.70
N ARG A 470 19.33 2.15 -14.22
CA ARG A 470 18.43 1.04 -14.49
C ARG A 470 18.04 1.04 -15.96
N PHE A 471 17.94 -0.16 -16.52
CA PHE A 471 17.38 -0.41 -17.84
C PHE A 471 16.21 -1.38 -17.70
N GLU A 472 15.11 -1.10 -18.37
CA GLU A 472 13.93 -1.96 -18.47
C GLU A 472 13.62 -2.24 -19.93
N GLN A 473 13.37 -3.50 -20.25
CA GLN A 473 12.76 -3.93 -21.51
C GLN A 473 11.47 -4.65 -21.16
N ILE A 474 10.35 -4.18 -21.72
CA ILE A 474 9.01 -4.63 -21.35
C ILE A 474 8.21 -4.91 -22.62
N ASP A 475 7.75 -6.13 -22.78
CA ASP A 475 6.82 -6.54 -23.82
C ASP A 475 5.42 -6.71 -23.22
N LEU A 476 4.45 -5.95 -23.74
CA LEU A 476 3.07 -5.88 -23.26
C LEU A 476 2.14 -6.48 -24.29
N MET A 477 1.18 -7.30 -23.86
CA MET A 477 0.20 -7.92 -24.72
C MET A 477 -1.21 -7.85 -24.10
N ARG A 478 -2.19 -7.62 -24.94
CA ARG A 478 -3.62 -7.78 -24.64
C ARG A 478 -4.27 -8.72 -25.63
N GLU A 479 -4.92 -9.74 -25.13
CA GLU A 479 -5.79 -10.64 -25.87
C GLU A 479 -7.24 -10.36 -25.48
N ASP A 480 -7.99 -9.69 -26.35
CA ASP A 480 -9.40 -9.35 -26.12
C ASP A 480 -10.29 -10.26 -26.96
N PHE A 481 -10.98 -11.19 -26.30
CA PHE A 481 -11.91 -12.14 -26.92
C PHE A 481 -13.26 -11.49 -27.24
N GLY A 482 -13.52 -10.30 -26.66
CA GLY A 482 -14.78 -9.59 -26.83
C GLY A 482 -15.93 -10.21 -26.04
N LYS A 483 -16.95 -9.40 -25.79
CA LYS A 483 -18.11 -9.75 -24.94
C LYS A 483 -19.05 -10.81 -25.54
N LEU A 484 -18.93 -11.11 -26.82
CA LEU A 484 -19.74 -12.10 -27.53
C LEU A 484 -19.08 -13.49 -27.67
N ASP A 485 -17.79 -13.58 -27.44
CA ASP A 485 -17.03 -14.84 -27.47
C ASP A 485 -16.72 -15.32 -26.04
N THR A 486 -17.79 -15.55 -25.28
CA THR A 486 -17.68 -15.92 -23.85
C THR A 486 -16.98 -17.25 -23.61
N ASP A 487 -16.95 -18.14 -24.59
CA ASP A 487 -16.27 -19.44 -24.53
C ASP A 487 -14.81 -19.36 -25.00
N ARG A 488 -14.32 -18.15 -25.35
CA ARG A 488 -12.94 -17.92 -25.82
C ARG A 488 -12.54 -18.82 -27.00
N THR A 489 -13.42 -18.93 -27.98
CA THR A 489 -13.15 -19.72 -29.20
C THR A 489 -12.13 -19.06 -30.12
N GLY A 490 -11.84 -17.79 -29.90
CA GLY A 490 -11.00 -16.95 -30.73
C GLY A 490 -11.71 -16.32 -31.91
N ALA A 491 -13.04 -16.51 -32.05
CA ALA A 491 -13.82 -15.95 -33.16
C ALA A 491 -13.81 -14.42 -33.22
N ASN A 492 -13.65 -13.78 -32.04
CA ASN A 492 -13.60 -12.32 -31.91
C ASN A 492 -12.27 -11.83 -31.32
N LEU A 493 -11.26 -12.69 -31.27
CA LEU A 493 -9.97 -12.35 -30.66
C LEU A 493 -9.27 -11.18 -31.37
N VAL A 494 -8.97 -10.16 -30.61
CA VAL A 494 -8.12 -9.03 -31.01
C VAL A 494 -6.88 -9.03 -30.15
N VAL A 495 -5.72 -9.21 -30.75
CA VAL A 495 -4.42 -9.14 -30.06
C VAL A 495 -3.79 -7.80 -30.32
N LYS A 496 -3.36 -7.13 -29.24
CA LYS A 496 -2.59 -5.90 -29.29
C LYS A 496 -1.28 -6.09 -28.54
N THR A 497 -0.20 -5.65 -29.10
CA THR A 497 1.13 -5.72 -28.49
C THR A 497 1.79 -4.34 -28.46
N ASN A 498 2.61 -4.10 -27.45
CA ASN A 498 3.46 -2.92 -27.32
C ASN A 498 4.79 -3.37 -26.69
N SER A 499 5.89 -2.73 -27.06
CA SER A 499 7.22 -2.99 -26.50
C SER A 499 7.84 -1.67 -26.08
N VAL A 500 8.43 -1.63 -24.90
CA VAL A 500 8.97 -0.43 -24.27
C VAL A 500 10.37 -0.70 -23.76
N ASP A 501 11.32 0.16 -24.14
CA ASP A 501 12.66 0.21 -23.55
C ASP A 501 12.80 1.49 -22.73
N ALA A 502 13.22 1.38 -21.46
CA ALA A 502 13.43 2.53 -20.59
C ALA A 502 14.85 2.55 -20.04
N PHE A 503 15.46 3.73 -20.09
CA PHE A 503 16.76 4.01 -19.52
C PHE A 503 16.58 5.01 -18.37
N ILE A 504 16.85 4.60 -17.15
CA ILE A 504 16.50 5.31 -15.92
C ILE A 504 17.79 5.61 -15.14
N PRO A 505 18.46 6.76 -15.43
CA PRO A 505 19.62 7.20 -14.68
C PRO A 505 19.21 7.85 -13.37
N GLY A 506 20.08 7.73 -12.36
CA GLY A 506 20.00 8.46 -11.11
C GLY A 506 21.38 8.83 -10.60
N PHE A 507 21.45 9.93 -9.88
CA PHE A 507 22.66 10.40 -9.24
C PHE A 507 22.33 11.07 -7.91
N GLY A 508 22.94 10.58 -6.83
CA GLY A 508 22.90 11.17 -5.50
C GLY A 508 24.26 11.73 -5.10
N ILE A 509 24.24 12.74 -4.25
CA ILE A 509 25.43 13.32 -3.62
C ILE A 509 25.11 13.66 -2.17
N ARG A 510 26.02 13.33 -1.25
CA ARG A 510 25.99 13.73 0.16
C ARG A 510 27.32 14.34 0.57
N TYR A 511 27.25 15.34 1.44
CA TYR A 511 28.41 15.99 2.05
C TYR A 511 28.23 16.03 3.57
N ASP A 512 29.10 15.34 4.29
CA ASP A 512 29.11 15.33 5.75
C ASP A 512 29.91 16.54 6.25
N VAL A 513 29.20 17.60 6.68
CA VAL A 513 29.81 18.81 7.24
C VAL A 513 30.58 18.46 8.53
N ASN A 514 30.00 17.59 9.33
CA ASN A 514 30.57 16.97 10.52
C ASN A 514 29.78 15.72 10.87
N SER A 515 30.02 15.08 12.03
CA SER A 515 29.32 13.87 12.47
C SER A 515 27.82 14.06 12.77
N GLU A 516 27.32 15.29 12.81
CA GLU A 516 25.93 15.61 13.16
C GLU A 516 25.16 16.21 11.99
N ILE A 517 25.84 16.81 11.01
CA ILE A 517 25.22 17.56 9.92
C ILE A 517 25.64 17.00 8.59
N SER A 518 24.68 16.58 7.78
CA SER A 518 24.88 16.22 6.38
C SER A 518 24.00 17.06 5.46
N LEU A 519 24.50 17.35 4.27
CA LEU A 519 23.79 17.98 3.16
C LEU A 519 23.74 16.96 2.02
N PHE A 520 22.60 16.88 1.32
CA PHE A 520 22.48 15.96 0.21
C PHE A 520 21.64 16.54 -0.93
N GLY A 521 21.76 15.92 -2.09
CA GLY A 521 20.93 16.21 -3.25
C GLY A 521 20.94 15.06 -4.22
N GLY A 522 19.93 15.00 -5.09
CA GLY A 522 19.82 13.94 -6.06
C GLY A 522 18.99 14.34 -7.26
N VAL A 523 19.17 13.60 -8.33
CA VAL A 523 18.36 13.67 -9.54
C VAL A 523 18.17 12.28 -10.11
N HIS A 524 16.95 11.95 -10.53
CA HIS A 524 16.70 10.68 -11.21
C HIS A 524 15.56 10.82 -12.21
N ARG A 525 15.51 9.91 -13.20
CA ARG A 525 14.37 9.77 -14.08
C ARG A 525 13.31 8.91 -13.41
N GLY A 526 12.08 9.40 -13.29
CA GLY A 526 10.89 8.64 -12.97
C GLY A 526 10.31 8.01 -14.23
N PHE A 527 9.75 6.81 -14.10
CA PHE A 527 9.24 6.02 -15.21
C PHE A 527 8.04 5.17 -14.80
N ALA A 528 7.02 5.05 -15.68
CA ALA A 528 6.06 3.96 -15.65
C ALA A 528 5.68 3.50 -17.07
N PRO A 529 5.48 2.18 -17.28
CA PRO A 529 5.06 1.66 -18.58
C PRO A 529 3.59 2.00 -18.86
N PRO A 530 3.19 2.09 -20.16
CA PRO A 530 1.79 2.17 -20.54
C PRO A 530 1.06 0.86 -20.23
N ALA A 531 -0.29 0.88 -20.25
CA ALA A 531 -1.07 -0.32 -20.06
C ALA A 531 -1.03 -1.25 -21.30
N PRO A 532 -1.17 -2.58 -21.13
CA PRO A 532 -1.35 -3.51 -22.22
C PRO A 532 -2.53 -3.10 -23.12
N GLY A 533 -2.33 -3.20 -24.43
CA GLY A 533 -3.33 -2.79 -25.43
C GLY A 533 -3.33 -1.30 -25.78
N SER A 534 -2.53 -0.47 -25.11
CA SER A 534 -2.21 0.86 -25.58
C SER A 534 -1.12 0.78 -26.67
N THR A 535 -1.46 1.22 -27.89
CA THR A 535 -0.53 1.17 -29.03
C THR A 535 -0.04 2.57 -29.45
N THR A 536 -0.57 3.61 -28.79
CA THR A 536 -0.32 5.02 -29.11
C THR A 536 0.11 5.86 -27.92
N GLN A 537 0.03 5.30 -26.70
CA GLN A 537 0.43 5.98 -25.49
C GLN A 537 1.94 5.78 -25.27
N ASP A 538 2.64 6.87 -25.03
CA ASP A 538 4.04 6.86 -24.63
C ASP A 538 4.16 6.44 -23.15
N THR A 539 5.39 6.24 -22.69
CA THR A 539 5.71 6.03 -21.27
C THR A 539 5.40 7.27 -20.46
N GLU A 540 5.06 7.10 -19.20
CA GLU A 540 5.06 8.22 -18.27
C GLU A 540 6.49 8.47 -17.80
N ASP A 541 6.98 9.66 -18.04
CA ASP A 541 8.35 10.08 -17.73
C ASP A 541 8.34 11.33 -16.85
N ALA A 542 9.28 11.35 -15.89
CA ALA A 542 9.51 12.53 -15.05
C ALA A 542 11.00 12.70 -14.76
N THR A 543 11.44 13.96 -14.58
CA THR A 543 12.74 14.26 -13.99
C THR A 543 12.54 14.75 -12.57
N ASN A 544 13.04 13.99 -11.60
CA ASN A 544 12.86 14.23 -10.18
C ASN A 544 14.15 14.78 -9.57
N TRP A 545 14.04 15.90 -8.86
CA TRP A 545 15.14 16.57 -8.17
C TRP A 545 14.83 16.62 -6.68
N GLU A 546 15.85 16.42 -5.86
CA GLU A 546 15.77 16.64 -4.43
C GLU A 546 17.05 17.25 -3.87
N PHE A 547 16.91 18.00 -2.78
CA PHE A 547 18.02 18.53 -2.00
C PHE A 547 17.56 18.66 -0.54
N GLY A 548 18.47 18.35 0.38
CA GLY A 548 18.10 18.32 1.79
C GLY A 548 19.29 18.51 2.71
N ALA A 549 18.97 18.61 3.99
CA ALA A 549 19.89 18.65 5.10
C ALA A 549 19.36 17.79 6.24
N ARG A 550 20.26 17.05 6.88
CA ARG A 550 20.02 16.28 8.12
C ARG A 550 20.83 16.84 9.25
N TYR A 551 20.24 16.84 10.42
CA TYR A 551 20.90 17.05 11.69
C TYR A 551 20.57 15.88 12.62
N ALA A 552 21.56 15.09 12.99
CA ALA A 552 21.45 13.95 13.88
C ALA A 552 22.42 14.11 15.06
N ALA A 553 21.89 14.13 16.27
CA ALA A 553 22.66 14.19 17.50
C ALA A 553 21.99 13.26 18.54
N ASP A 554 22.63 13.07 19.72
CA ASP A 554 22.26 12.07 20.75
C ASP A 554 20.76 11.89 21.04
N PHE A 555 19.95 12.96 20.92
CA PHE A 555 18.50 12.93 21.19
C PHE A 555 17.66 13.73 20.18
N TRP A 556 18.27 14.14 19.09
CA TRP A 556 17.64 14.89 18.00
C TRP A 556 17.91 14.23 16.66
N HIS A 557 16.89 14.10 15.87
CA HIS A 557 17.00 13.87 14.44
C HIS A 557 16.05 14.81 13.73
N VAL A 558 16.54 15.61 12.81
CA VAL A 558 15.74 16.54 12.01
C VAL A 558 16.21 16.48 10.56
N GLU A 559 15.26 16.32 9.66
CA GLU A 559 15.51 16.35 8.22
C GLU A 559 14.61 17.37 7.54
N ALA A 560 15.17 18.09 6.57
CA ALA A 560 14.44 19.02 5.70
C ALA A 560 14.82 18.74 4.25
N ILE A 561 13.82 18.48 3.40
CA ILE A 561 13.99 18.16 1.97
C ILE A 561 13.12 19.07 1.13
N GLY A 562 13.71 19.70 0.10
CA GLY A 562 12.99 20.29 -1.00
C GLY A 562 12.99 19.34 -2.19
N PHE A 563 11.89 19.22 -2.90
CA PHE A 563 11.78 18.39 -4.09
C PHE A 563 11.10 19.13 -5.24
N PHE A 564 11.43 18.72 -6.46
CA PHE A 564 10.81 19.18 -7.70
C PHE A 564 10.76 18.04 -8.72
N ASN A 565 9.55 17.70 -9.18
CA ASN A 565 9.30 16.65 -10.16
C ASN A 565 8.65 17.29 -11.40
N ALA A 566 9.34 17.21 -12.53
CA ALA A 566 8.85 17.69 -13.82
C ALA A 566 8.40 16.47 -14.65
N TYR A 567 7.10 16.30 -14.82
CA TYR A 567 6.51 15.27 -15.67
C TYR A 567 6.42 15.77 -17.12
N GLU A 568 6.92 14.96 -18.04
CA GLU A 568 6.81 15.24 -19.50
C GLU A 568 5.50 14.68 -20.06
N ASN A 569 5.00 13.58 -19.49
CA ASN A 569 3.76 12.92 -19.90
C ASN A 569 3.11 12.23 -18.70
N LEU A 570 2.16 12.92 -18.04
CA LEU A 570 1.38 12.31 -16.96
C LEU A 570 0.27 11.44 -17.54
N ILE A 571 0.16 10.19 -17.10
CA ILE A 571 -0.87 9.25 -17.56
C ILE A 571 -1.96 9.08 -16.52
N GLY A 572 -3.21 9.35 -16.91
CA GLY A 572 -4.42 9.01 -16.16
C GLY A 572 -5.06 7.73 -16.70
N THR A 573 -5.42 6.80 -15.85
CA THR A 573 -6.07 5.56 -16.26
C THR A 573 -7.53 5.56 -15.82
N CYS A 574 -8.45 5.33 -16.74
CA CYS A 574 -9.87 5.21 -16.45
C CYS A 574 -10.17 3.92 -15.68
N THR A 575 -10.63 4.06 -14.46
CA THR A 575 -11.05 2.94 -13.61
C THR A 575 -12.41 3.25 -12.97
N ASN A 576 -13.06 2.26 -12.38
CA ASN A 576 -14.24 2.55 -11.56
C ASN A 576 -13.87 3.28 -10.26
N SER A 577 -12.67 3.05 -9.72
CA SER A 577 -12.17 3.74 -8.52
C SER A 577 -11.89 5.22 -8.76
N THR A 578 -11.53 5.62 -9.98
CA THR A 578 -11.38 7.04 -10.35
C THR A 578 -12.70 7.77 -10.64
N GLY A 579 -13.85 7.11 -10.43
CA GLY A 579 -15.19 7.68 -10.65
C GLY A 579 -15.86 7.24 -11.96
N GLY A 580 -15.16 6.53 -12.85
CA GLY A 580 -15.70 6.06 -14.13
C GLY A 580 -16.02 7.21 -15.10
N GLY A 581 -17.04 7.03 -15.92
CA GLY A 581 -17.45 8.06 -16.92
C GLY A 581 -16.74 7.94 -18.26
N CYS A 582 -15.74 7.09 -18.36
CA CYS A 582 -14.92 6.77 -19.54
C CYS A 582 -14.89 5.24 -19.76
N VAL A 583 -14.23 4.78 -20.79
CA VAL A 583 -14.06 3.33 -21.02
C VAL A 583 -12.99 2.78 -20.07
N ILE A 584 -13.38 1.83 -19.23
CA ILE A 584 -12.50 1.27 -18.20
C ILE A 584 -11.28 0.60 -18.82
N GLY A 585 -10.10 1.11 -18.43
CA GLY A 585 -8.79 0.68 -18.91
C GLY A 585 -8.22 1.55 -20.04
N ASP A 586 -8.96 2.57 -20.49
CA ASP A 586 -8.37 3.60 -21.37
C ASP A 586 -7.41 4.47 -20.59
N GLN A 587 -6.32 4.83 -21.22
CA GLN A 587 -5.34 5.78 -20.73
C GLN A 587 -5.47 7.12 -21.43
N PHE A 588 -5.23 8.19 -20.70
CA PHE A 588 -5.32 9.56 -21.13
C PHE A 588 -4.00 10.27 -20.85
N ASP A 589 -3.54 11.03 -21.82
CA ASP A 589 -2.40 11.90 -21.69
C ASP A 589 -2.80 13.17 -20.94
N GLY A 590 -2.10 13.50 -19.86
CA GLY A 590 -2.25 14.69 -19.03
C GLY A 590 -1.20 15.77 -19.34
N GLY A 591 -0.33 15.54 -20.33
CA GLY A 591 0.72 16.48 -20.72
C GLY A 591 1.75 16.72 -19.62
N GLU A 592 2.31 17.91 -19.62
CA GLU A 592 3.34 18.34 -18.68
C GLU A 592 2.71 18.73 -17.33
N VAL A 593 3.35 18.30 -16.23
CA VAL A 593 2.95 18.61 -14.85
C VAL A 593 4.18 18.91 -14.03
N ASP A 594 4.14 20.00 -13.28
CA ASP A 594 5.16 20.33 -12.29
C ASP A 594 4.64 20.07 -10.88
N VAL A 595 5.44 19.35 -10.09
CA VAL A 595 5.20 19.12 -8.66
C VAL A 595 6.39 19.60 -7.86
N SER A 596 6.17 20.48 -6.90
CA SER A 596 7.21 20.99 -6.01
C SER A 596 6.75 20.90 -4.56
N GLY A 597 7.69 20.78 -3.63
CA GLY A 597 7.33 20.75 -2.23
C GLY A 597 8.50 20.74 -1.26
N VAL A 598 8.11 20.66 0.02
CA VAL A 598 9.04 20.58 1.16
C VAL A 598 8.55 19.50 2.11
N GLU A 599 9.47 18.64 2.51
CA GLU A 599 9.29 17.62 3.55
C GLU A 599 10.11 18.03 4.78
N LEU A 600 9.52 17.97 5.96
CA LEU A 600 10.19 18.17 7.24
C LEU A 600 9.88 16.99 8.13
N THR A 601 10.90 16.34 8.66
CA THR A 601 10.79 15.25 9.63
C THR A 601 11.58 15.57 10.87
N GLY A 602 11.11 15.18 12.04
CA GLY A 602 11.84 15.40 13.28
C GLY A 602 11.46 14.40 14.36
N ASN A 603 12.47 13.84 15.01
CA ASN A 603 12.35 12.98 16.17
C ASN A 603 13.21 13.55 17.30
N MET A 604 12.68 13.60 18.52
CA MET A 604 13.39 14.10 19.68
C MET A 604 12.97 13.35 20.95
N ASP A 605 13.92 12.98 21.79
CA ASP A 605 13.62 12.46 23.12
C ASP A 605 13.72 13.60 24.16
N LEU A 606 12.56 14.16 24.54
CA LEU A 606 12.47 15.18 25.59
C LEU A 606 12.90 14.64 26.97
N GLY A 607 12.79 13.33 27.21
CA GLY A 607 13.25 12.68 28.42
C GLY A 607 14.76 12.83 28.57
N LYS A 608 15.51 12.51 27.50
CA LYS A 608 16.98 12.70 27.45
C LYS A 608 17.34 14.19 27.51
N MET A 609 16.62 15.06 26.80
CA MET A 609 16.88 16.51 26.78
C MET A 609 16.77 17.15 28.17
N PHE A 610 15.84 16.70 29.00
CA PHE A 610 15.57 17.25 30.32
C PHE A 610 16.05 16.37 31.49
N ASP A 611 16.87 15.34 31.21
CA ASP A 611 17.38 14.35 32.19
C ASP A 611 16.25 13.73 33.04
N LEU A 612 15.13 13.36 32.38
CA LEU A 612 13.99 12.67 33.03
C LEU A 612 14.31 11.18 33.22
N PRO A 613 13.70 10.51 34.22
CA PRO A 613 13.91 9.08 34.47
C PRO A 613 13.12 8.17 33.51
N PHE A 614 12.59 8.69 32.41
CA PHE A 614 11.81 8.00 31.38
C PHE A 614 12.03 8.67 30.03
N SER A 615 11.86 7.93 28.96
CA SER A 615 11.84 8.48 27.60
C SER A 615 10.54 9.22 27.32
N MET A 616 10.64 10.32 26.59
CA MET A 616 9.50 11.13 26.16
C MET A 616 9.69 11.52 24.67
N PRO A 617 9.44 10.55 23.76
CA PRO A 617 9.62 10.79 22.34
C PRO A 617 8.60 11.81 21.82
N LEU A 618 9.09 12.76 21.04
CA LEU A 618 8.32 13.68 20.22
C LEU A 618 8.67 13.40 18.76
N ARG A 619 7.67 13.12 17.94
CA ARG A 619 7.82 12.83 16.50
C ARG A 619 6.97 13.79 15.70
N GLY A 620 7.46 14.17 14.51
CA GLY A 620 6.70 15.03 13.61
C GLY A 620 7.11 14.83 12.16
N ALA A 621 6.13 14.91 11.28
CA ALA A 621 6.30 14.93 9.84
C ALA A 621 5.38 15.99 9.23
N TYR A 622 5.91 16.82 8.35
CA TYR A 622 5.16 17.84 7.64
C TYR A 622 5.51 17.81 6.16
N THR A 623 4.50 17.91 5.32
CA THR A 623 4.65 17.97 3.86
C THR A 623 3.89 19.16 3.33
N TYR A 624 4.55 19.95 2.50
CA TYR A 624 3.96 20.93 1.59
C TYR A 624 4.12 20.41 0.17
N THR A 625 3.05 20.34 -0.62
CA THR A 625 3.06 19.89 -2.01
C THR A 625 2.23 20.82 -2.87
N HIS A 626 2.83 21.37 -3.93
CA HIS A 626 2.15 22.12 -4.96
C HIS A 626 2.30 21.40 -6.29
N ALA A 627 1.18 21.01 -6.92
CA ALA A 627 1.14 20.19 -8.13
C ALA A 627 0.19 20.82 -9.15
N GLU A 628 0.70 21.23 -10.33
CA GLU A 628 -0.07 21.94 -11.35
C GLU A 628 0.23 21.48 -12.77
N PHE A 629 -0.81 21.50 -13.61
CA PHE A 629 -0.68 21.26 -15.05
C PHE A 629 0.00 22.43 -15.75
N GLN A 630 0.93 22.11 -16.67
CA GLN A 630 1.68 23.09 -17.47
C GLN A 630 1.13 23.24 -18.89
N THR A 631 0.13 22.43 -19.28
CA THR A 631 -0.45 22.39 -20.63
C THR A 631 -1.96 22.49 -20.60
N ASP A 632 -2.54 23.13 -21.64
CA ASP A 632 -3.99 23.21 -21.84
C ASP A 632 -4.46 22.00 -22.66
N PHE A 633 -5.45 21.25 -22.17
CA PHE A 633 -6.03 20.12 -22.90
C PHE A 633 -7.46 19.80 -22.45
N ASN A 634 -8.17 18.98 -23.26
CA ASN A 634 -9.46 18.40 -22.89
C ASN A 634 -9.30 16.89 -22.76
N SER A 635 -9.73 16.35 -21.64
CA SER A 635 -9.66 14.92 -21.36
C SER A 635 -11.05 14.32 -21.14
N GLY A 636 -11.23 13.08 -21.64
CA GLY A 636 -12.36 12.24 -21.28
C GLY A 636 -12.21 11.59 -19.90
N PHE A 637 -11.07 11.78 -19.26
CA PHE A 637 -10.83 11.30 -17.88
C PHE A 637 -11.50 12.24 -16.89
N GLY A 638 -12.50 11.73 -16.16
CA GLY A 638 -13.38 12.52 -15.29
C GLY A 638 -12.66 13.43 -14.29
N PRO A 639 -11.59 12.99 -13.61
CA PRO A 639 -10.82 13.82 -12.69
C PRO A 639 -10.14 15.04 -13.34
N TRP A 640 -9.89 15.00 -14.65
CA TRP A 640 -9.25 16.11 -15.37
C TRP A 640 -10.24 17.01 -16.10
N GLY A 641 -11.05 16.46 -17.00
CA GLY A 641 -12.02 17.25 -17.77
C GLY A 641 -11.36 18.27 -18.69
N ASN A 642 -11.71 19.54 -18.55
CA ASN A 642 -11.09 20.66 -19.27
C ASN A 642 -10.00 21.25 -18.39
N VAL A 643 -8.76 21.06 -18.77
CA VAL A 643 -7.57 21.53 -18.04
C VAL A 643 -7.00 22.78 -18.71
N SER A 644 -6.65 23.74 -17.89
CA SER A 644 -5.88 24.93 -18.26
C SER A 644 -4.55 24.95 -17.51
N THR A 645 -3.53 25.53 -18.10
CA THR A 645 -2.23 25.75 -17.46
C THR A 645 -2.40 26.44 -16.10
N GLY A 646 -1.79 25.86 -15.05
CA GLY A 646 -1.91 26.30 -13.67
C GLY A 646 -3.10 25.68 -12.92
N ASP A 647 -3.87 24.77 -13.54
CA ASP A 647 -4.85 23.97 -12.78
C ASP A 647 -4.12 22.98 -11.88
N GLU A 648 -4.55 22.92 -10.62
CA GLU A 648 -4.02 21.98 -9.62
C GLU A 648 -4.50 20.55 -9.89
N LEU A 649 -3.64 19.57 -9.58
CA LEU A 649 -3.98 18.15 -9.67
C LEU A 649 -4.99 17.76 -8.59
N PRO A 650 -5.96 16.86 -8.91
CA PRO A 650 -6.92 16.39 -7.92
C PRO A 650 -6.31 15.43 -6.90
N TYR A 651 -6.87 15.43 -5.68
CA TYR A 651 -6.54 14.55 -4.57
C TYR A 651 -5.09 14.66 -4.06
N ILE A 652 -4.47 15.83 -4.23
CA ILE A 652 -3.17 16.15 -3.64
C ILE A 652 -3.39 17.28 -2.65
N PRO A 653 -3.28 17.02 -1.32
CA PRO A 653 -3.38 18.08 -0.31
C PRO A 653 -2.17 18.97 -0.36
N GLU A 654 -2.38 20.29 -0.25
CA GLU A 654 -1.28 21.25 -0.23
C GLU A 654 -0.45 21.10 1.06
N HIS A 655 -1.10 20.83 2.18
CA HIS A 655 -0.44 20.66 3.47
C HIS A 655 -0.88 19.37 4.17
N GLN A 656 0.09 18.67 4.77
CA GLN A 656 -0.13 17.51 5.63
C GLN A 656 0.77 17.64 6.86
N LEU A 657 0.26 17.29 8.03
CA LEU A 657 0.99 17.29 9.29
C LEU A 657 0.69 16.04 10.11
N PHE A 658 1.73 15.38 10.57
CA PHE A 658 1.68 14.40 11.65
C PHE A 658 2.50 14.89 12.83
N ALA A 659 2.00 14.72 14.04
CA ALA A 659 2.74 15.02 15.27
C ALA A 659 2.34 14.02 16.36
N ALA A 660 3.30 13.47 17.08
CA ALA A 660 3.06 12.53 18.16
C ALA A 660 3.96 12.82 19.36
N ILE A 661 3.42 12.65 20.55
CA ILE A 661 4.15 12.72 21.80
C ILE A 661 3.87 11.49 22.65
N GLY A 662 4.93 10.83 23.07
CA GLY A 662 4.87 9.61 23.86
C GLY A 662 5.51 9.74 25.24
N ILE A 663 5.34 8.69 26.02
CA ILE A 663 6.06 8.40 27.26
C ILE A 663 6.37 6.92 27.31
N ASP A 664 7.60 6.57 27.66
CA ASP A 664 8.02 5.21 28.00
C ASP A 664 8.78 5.21 29.32
N ALA A 665 8.17 4.63 30.35
CA ALA A 665 8.72 4.50 31.69
C ALA A 665 9.13 3.05 32.03
N GLY A 666 9.29 2.19 31.02
CA GLY A 666 9.72 0.80 31.11
C GLY A 666 8.59 -0.18 31.49
N HIS A 667 7.77 0.14 32.50
CA HIS A 667 6.62 -0.69 32.90
C HIS A 667 5.29 -0.20 32.31
N PHE A 668 5.23 1.02 31.85
CA PHE A 668 4.07 1.58 31.16
C PHE A 668 4.52 2.64 30.17
N GLY A 669 3.74 2.82 29.17
CA GLY A 669 3.96 3.85 28.15
C GLY A 669 2.68 4.15 27.39
N GLY A 670 2.77 5.06 26.45
CA GLY A 670 1.68 5.43 25.58
C GLY A 670 2.04 6.63 24.72
N GLU A 671 1.21 6.91 23.73
CA GLU A 671 1.41 7.99 22.78
C GLU A 671 0.07 8.63 22.42
N ILE A 672 0.09 9.91 22.15
CA ILE A 672 -0.98 10.63 21.48
C ILE A 672 -0.41 11.13 20.15
N ALA A 673 -1.10 10.79 19.07
CA ALA A 673 -0.76 11.19 17.71
C ALA A 673 -1.89 12.04 17.11
N VAL A 674 -1.51 13.08 16.37
CA VAL A 674 -2.43 13.96 15.63
C VAL A 674 -2.01 13.96 14.17
N SER A 675 -2.96 13.71 13.29
CA SER A 675 -2.80 13.83 11.83
C SER A 675 -3.76 14.90 11.31
N TRP A 676 -3.24 15.85 10.55
CA TRP A 676 -4.01 16.87 9.86
C TRP A 676 -3.71 16.82 8.36
N VAL A 677 -4.77 16.86 7.55
CA VAL A 677 -4.72 16.91 6.09
C VAL A 677 -5.56 18.10 5.64
N ASP A 678 -5.01 18.91 4.75
CA ASP A 678 -5.69 20.04 4.16
C ASP A 678 -6.81 19.64 3.20
N GLU A 679 -7.66 20.59 2.83
CA GLU A 679 -8.74 20.37 1.85
C GLU A 679 -8.16 20.03 0.46
N VAL A 680 -8.86 19.20 -0.31
CA VAL A 680 -8.43 18.78 -1.65
C VAL A 680 -9.52 18.91 -2.69
N ARG A 681 -9.11 19.25 -3.93
CA ARG A 681 -9.95 19.17 -5.13
C ARG A 681 -10.20 17.71 -5.52
N THR A 682 -11.36 17.41 -6.06
CA THR A 682 -11.64 16.09 -6.66
C THR A 682 -11.55 16.09 -8.19
N SER A 683 -11.39 17.26 -8.79
CA SER A 683 -11.14 17.48 -10.21
C SER A 683 -10.14 18.61 -10.41
N ALA A 684 -9.43 18.60 -11.54
CA ALA A 684 -8.48 19.66 -11.90
C ALA A 684 -9.15 21.05 -11.90
N GLY A 685 -8.44 22.07 -11.45
CA GLY A 685 -8.96 23.43 -11.39
C GLY A 685 -8.11 24.40 -10.59
N GLN A 686 -8.50 25.66 -10.56
CA GLN A 686 -7.82 26.76 -9.88
C GLN A 686 -8.75 27.52 -8.93
N GLY A 687 -8.14 28.29 -8.01
CA GLY A 687 -8.84 29.21 -7.13
C GLY A 687 -9.56 28.52 -5.97
N ALA A 688 -10.59 29.19 -5.40
CA ALA A 688 -11.30 28.68 -4.24
C ALA A 688 -11.98 27.34 -4.50
N LEU A 689 -11.91 26.44 -3.52
CA LEU A 689 -12.53 25.13 -3.59
C LEU A 689 -14.06 25.24 -3.51
N ASP A 690 -14.74 24.43 -4.31
CA ASP A 690 -16.20 24.27 -4.24
C ASP A 690 -16.51 23.12 -3.25
N PRO A 691 -17.21 23.39 -2.15
CA PRO A 691 -17.52 22.35 -1.15
C PRO A 691 -18.26 21.12 -1.71
N THR A 692 -18.93 21.25 -2.84
CA THR A 692 -19.67 20.15 -3.50
C THR A 692 -18.76 19.24 -4.34
N THR A 693 -17.55 19.72 -4.68
CA THR A 693 -16.56 19.01 -5.50
C THR A 693 -15.17 18.95 -4.86
N SER A 694 -15.07 19.27 -3.57
CA SER A 694 -13.85 19.14 -2.77
C SER A 694 -14.08 18.20 -1.59
N VAL A 695 -13.01 17.76 -0.96
CA VAL A 695 -13.00 17.09 0.33
C VAL A 695 -12.43 18.06 1.34
N GLU A 696 -13.17 18.33 2.42
CA GLU A 696 -12.76 19.26 3.46
C GLU A 696 -11.53 18.75 4.23
N GLY A 697 -10.69 19.67 4.68
CA GLY A 697 -9.56 19.35 5.56
C GLY A 697 -10.05 18.80 6.90
N HIS A 698 -9.29 17.88 7.48
CA HIS A 698 -9.69 17.22 8.73
C HIS A 698 -8.51 16.95 9.65
N THR A 699 -8.81 16.78 10.94
CA THR A 699 -7.83 16.44 11.98
C THR A 699 -8.27 15.20 12.72
N VAL A 700 -7.45 14.16 12.72
CA VAL A 700 -7.70 12.93 13.46
C VAL A 700 -6.68 12.80 14.59
N THR A 701 -7.15 12.49 15.79
CA THR A 701 -6.32 12.26 16.96
C THR A 701 -6.46 10.81 17.39
N ASP A 702 -5.34 10.11 17.50
CA ASP A 702 -5.27 8.73 17.99
C ASP A 702 -4.50 8.70 19.32
N ALA A 703 -4.79 7.71 20.15
CA ALA A 703 -4.08 7.53 21.42
C ALA A 703 -3.85 6.05 21.70
N SER A 704 -2.69 5.72 22.25
CA SER A 704 -2.37 4.37 22.70
C SER A 704 -1.75 4.40 24.10
N ALA A 705 -1.93 3.31 24.86
CA ALA A 705 -1.23 3.10 26.11
C ALA A 705 -0.99 1.61 26.34
N TRP A 706 0.08 1.29 27.06
CA TRP A 706 0.41 -0.07 27.43
C TRP A 706 0.92 -0.15 28.88
N TYR A 707 0.74 -1.33 29.47
CA TYR A 707 1.22 -1.67 30.79
C TYR A 707 1.81 -3.08 30.80
N ALA A 708 3.06 -3.22 31.24
CA ALA A 708 3.72 -4.51 31.43
C ALA A 708 3.17 -5.19 32.69
N VAL A 709 2.32 -6.19 32.49
CA VAL A 709 1.75 -7.01 33.59
C VAL A 709 2.83 -7.91 34.18
N THR A 710 3.70 -8.45 33.32
CA THR A 710 4.95 -9.12 33.63
C THR A 710 5.99 -8.72 32.59
N ASP A 711 7.21 -9.19 32.70
CA ASP A 711 8.27 -8.91 31.71
C ASP A 711 7.89 -9.37 30.29
N ASN A 712 7.06 -10.40 30.19
CA ASN A 712 6.66 -11.03 28.93
C ASN A 712 5.20 -10.77 28.54
N VAL A 713 4.40 -10.08 29.36
CA VAL A 713 2.97 -9.88 29.10
C VAL A 713 2.66 -8.39 29.18
N ARG A 714 2.10 -7.84 28.10
CA ARG A 714 1.65 -6.45 28.04
C ARG A 714 0.16 -6.35 27.80
N ALA A 715 -0.54 -5.58 28.62
CA ALA A 715 -1.90 -5.12 28.37
C ALA A 715 -1.84 -3.79 27.62
N ARG A 716 -2.67 -3.63 26.60
CA ARG A 716 -2.67 -2.48 25.70
C ARG A 716 -4.08 -1.92 25.51
N VAL A 717 -4.17 -0.64 25.22
CA VAL A 717 -5.38 0.02 24.74
C VAL A 717 -5.01 0.93 23.58
N SER A 718 -5.80 0.90 22.52
CA SER A 718 -5.68 1.78 21.36
C SER A 718 -7.02 2.46 21.13
N VAL A 719 -7.01 3.77 20.96
CA VAL A 719 -8.18 4.59 20.67
C VAL A 719 -7.92 5.32 19.37
N ARG A 720 -8.65 4.94 18.33
CA ARG A 720 -8.60 5.59 17.02
C ARG A 720 -9.64 6.71 17.00
N ASN A 721 -9.32 7.83 16.36
CA ASN A 721 -10.20 9.01 16.30
C ASN A 721 -10.76 9.38 17.67
N LEU A 722 -9.86 9.67 18.63
CA LEU A 722 -10.18 9.96 20.04
C LEU A 722 -11.23 11.07 20.19
N THR A 723 -11.19 12.07 19.33
CA THR A 723 -12.09 13.24 19.33
C THR A 723 -13.46 12.95 18.71
N ASP A 724 -13.64 11.77 18.09
CA ASP A 724 -14.87 11.36 17.38
C ASP A 724 -15.22 12.33 16.24
N GLU A 725 -14.20 12.75 15.50
CA GLU A 725 -14.35 13.64 14.35
C GLU A 725 -15.14 12.94 13.24
N VAL A 726 -16.15 13.61 12.72
CA VAL A 726 -16.91 13.16 11.53
C VAL A 726 -16.39 13.92 10.32
N TYR A 727 -15.76 13.23 9.41
CA TYR A 727 -15.09 13.83 8.26
C TYR A 727 -15.30 12.99 6.98
N ALA A 728 -15.25 13.66 5.84
CA ALA A 728 -15.21 13.02 4.53
C ALA A 728 -13.77 12.72 4.16
N VAL A 729 -13.51 11.54 3.54
CA VAL A 729 -12.17 11.15 3.08
C VAL A 729 -12.05 11.17 1.55
N ALA A 730 -13.18 11.01 0.84
CA ALA A 730 -13.21 10.98 -0.62
C ALA A 730 -14.62 11.26 -1.15
N ARG A 731 -14.69 11.61 -2.45
CA ARG A 731 -15.94 11.68 -3.24
C ARG A 731 -15.94 10.67 -4.38
N ARG A 732 -14.97 9.77 -4.38
CA ARG A 732 -14.87 8.66 -5.35
C ARG A 732 -14.68 7.32 -4.59
N PRO A 733 -15.06 6.17 -5.21
CA PRO A 733 -15.55 5.97 -6.58
C PRO A 733 -16.87 6.65 -6.92
N ALA A 734 -17.82 6.81 -5.97
CA ALA A 734 -19.10 7.47 -6.21
C ALA A 734 -19.68 8.06 -4.91
N GLY A 735 -19.92 9.37 -4.87
CA GLY A 735 -20.47 10.08 -3.71
C GLY A 735 -19.50 10.25 -2.54
N VAL A 736 -19.95 10.90 -1.48
CA VAL A 736 -19.16 11.22 -0.27
C VAL A 736 -18.93 9.97 0.56
N ARG A 737 -17.70 9.79 1.04
CA ARG A 737 -17.31 8.65 1.86
C ARG A 737 -16.81 9.15 3.24
N PRO A 738 -17.31 8.59 4.35
CA PRO A 738 -16.86 8.95 5.69
C PRO A 738 -15.52 8.31 6.02
N GLY A 739 -14.72 9.01 6.84
CA GLY A 739 -13.65 8.40 7.61
C GLY A 739 -14.21 7.52 8.73
N SER A 740 -13.37 6.69 9.35
CA SER A 740 -13.79 5.82 10.44
C SER A 740 -14.11 6.63 11.70
N PRO A 741 -15.20 6.29 12.44
CA PRO A 741 -15.54 6.91 13.73
C PRO A 741 -14.51 6.54 14.80
N ARG A 742 -14.73 7.05 16.02
CA ARG A 742 -13.94 6.62 17.18
C ARG A 742 -14.13 5.12 17.41
N ALA A 743 -13.01 4.42 17.59
CA ALA A 743 -13.00 3.01 17.97
C ALA A 743 -11.99 2.78 19.11
N VAL A 744 -12.40 2.01 20.10
CA VAL A 744 -11.58 1.62 21.25
C VAL A 744 -11.30 0.13 21.19
N LEU A 745 -10.00 -0.23 21.23
CA LEU A 745 -9.56 -1.60 21.22
C LEU A 745 -8.72 -1.89 22.47
N PHE A 746 -8.90 -3.08 23.03
CA PHE A 746 -8.11 -3.62 24.15
C PHE A 746 -7.31 -4.80 23.69
N GLY A 747 -6.01 -4.79 23.94
CA GLY A 747 -5.07 -5.80 23.51
C GLY A 747 -4.33 -6.46 24.66
N LEU A 748 -3.91 -7.68 24.43
CA LEU A 748 -2.97 -8.41 25.26
C LEU A 748 -1.91 -9.03 24.37
N SER A 749 -0.63 -8.79 24.65
CA SER A 749 0.47 -9.46 23.94
C SER A 749 1.37 -10.23 24.90
N VAL A 750 1.95 -11.30 24.39
CA VAL A 750 2.85 -12.21 25.12
C VAL A 750 4.04 -12.55 24.24
N ASP A 751 5.25 -12.33 24.76
CA ASP A 751 6.53 -12.77 24.18
C ASP A 751 7.02 -14.00 24.94
N PHE A 752 7.58 -15.02 24.28
CA PHE A 752 8.04 -16.27 24.96
C PHE A 752 9.14 -16.99 24.20
#